data_30e63d52f9ecf289d2ad942b4cba27cc
#
_entry.id   30e63d52f9ecf289d2ad942b4cba27cc
#
_cell.length_a   1.000
_cell.length_b   1.000
_cell.length_c   1.000
_cell.angle_alpha   90.00
_cell.angle_beta   90.00
_cell.angle_gamma   90.00
#
_symmetry.space_group_name_H-M   'P 1'
#
loop_
_entity.id
_entity.type
_entity.pdbx_description
1 polymer ?
#
loop_
_entity_poly.entity_id
_entity_poly.type
_entity_poly.pdbx_seq_one_letter_code
_entity_poly.pdbx_strand_id
1 'polypeptide(L)'
;MKRRKKIEHHSTTESSSGTKKRKSKKKKLILNLLLFFVIFGIILISAFFAYVVVKAPEFNPDNLKYSKLSIVYDKDGNTIAKLGQENRTEINYDKVPEVLLDAIIATEDSRFFQHNGFDLPRFLVASTKQVLGKGGGGASTLTMQIVKNNYTSTTASGFEGIVRKFTDIYLAIFKVEKKYTKKEIIEFYVNDSYLGNGAYGVEQASLNYFGKSVSELNLAEASFIAGLFQSPSYYNPYNYPDKAEKRRQTVLRLMVRHGYITEEERTIASQTHIKDLVVKDQNTNFKSKYQGYVDTVIEELDKKYNINPYTTPVKVYTAMNKSKQEFVNKVMSGEAWKWENDKVQAGIVMTDSLTGEVIAVGAGRNKTTERSYNFATMTNKQIGSTAKPIFSYGPAVEYLGWGTVNYIKDEPHTYSTGQPMNNSDRGYYGVLPMYRALGLSRNVTALKAFQTVSKEVGSKKIAEFATKLGITPEIENGRVHEAHSIGSFTGSTKEGESRTSPMTMAGAYGAFSNGGTYIEPHTITKIVNRDTEDVIIANPKKNKAMEASTAYIINYSLAWSATSGLARAAANINGVQVAAKTGTSNFDEQTSKKYGISSNSVNDLWVCGYTPSQTITFWYGYPSIKDGYSTTATWSVRDRFYKNLATNLFDRTGQTFKRPSNIVEAAVVKNSIPLKKASANTPDSMKEVGYFAKGTVPKEETKQFNTLPNVTNLKSSVDGKNVTLSWTGLSADKILELNADESFGGIKYDVYVKDGANGTEKLVKSTASTSITITNNLDNPIYTVYTTYEKYKGNKSSGAKIKVTIVSSFDITISPETINVGENLSTTPPIIVLYNSVDVTSESTIEKVSSTVDTNTPGTYEVVYKVTYNGESKTITQTITVN
;
A
#
# COMPACT_ATOMS: atom_id res chain seq x y z
N MET A 1 76.95 56.53 16.79
CA MET A 1 78.15 56.23 15.97
C MET A 1 77.69 56.04 14.52
N LYS A 2 77.99 57.03 13.67
CA LYS A 2 78.79 56.95 12.45
C LYS A 2 78.24 55.91 11.41
N ARG A 3 77.99 56.16 10.14
CA ARG A 3 78.24 57.28 9.22
C ARG A 3 77.43 57.09 7.98
N ARG A 4 76.99 58.21 7.43
CA ARG A 4 76.75 58.62 6.05
C ARG A 4 77.54 57.83 4.96
N LYS A 5 76.82 57.57 3.80
CA LYS A 5 77.34 58.18 2.47
C LYS A 5 76.19 58.22 1.45
N LYS A 6 76.12 59.37 0.83
CA LYS A 6 75.39 59.83 -0.36
C LYS A 6 76.09 59.27 -1.64
N ILE A 7 75.32 59.19 -2.72
CA ILE A 7 75.64 59.62 -4.11
C ILE A 7 74.46 59.14 -5.02
N GLU A 8 73.69 59.91 -5.51
CA GLU A 8 73.41 60.73 -6.73
C GLU A 8 73.14 59.95 -8.01
N HIS A 9 71.98 60.29 -8.59
CA HIS A 9 71.47 60.43 -9.95
C HIS A 9 71.61 59.34 -11.03
N HIS A 10 70.43 58.89 -11.53
CA HIS A 10 69.97 59.31 -12.85
C HIS A 10 68.47 59.06 -13.07
N SER A 11 67.80 60.04 -13.60
CA SER A 11 66.48 60.14 -14.12
C SER A 11 66.24 59.25 -15.33
N THR A 12 65.14 58.53 -15.34
CA THR A 12 64.36 58.30 -16.58
C THR A 12 62.88 58.22 -16.22
N THR A 13 62.16 59.21 -16.72
CA THR A 13 60.76 59.32 -16.83
C THR A 13 60.23 58.26 -17.78
N GLU A 14 59.33 57.35 -17.27
CA GLU A 14 58.39 56.67 -18.13
C GLU A 14 57.02 56.51 -17.44
N SER A 15 56.06 56.94 -18.15
CA SER A 15 54.62 57.12 -17.90
C SER A 15 53.87 56.00 -17.24
N SER A 16 53.30 56.23 -16.04
CA SER A 16 52.23 55.39 -15.37
C SER A 16 50.81 55.92 -15.66
N SER A 17 50.40 56.01 -16.92
CA SER A 17 49.05 56.48 -17.30
C SER A 17 48.10 55.33 -17.70
N GLY A 18 48.58 54.08 -17.79
CA GLY A 18 47.76 52.93 -18.24
C GLY A 18 46.86 52.25 -17.18
N THR A 19 47.24 52.22 -15.90
CA THR A 19 46.58 51.46 -14.87
C THR A 19 45.37 52.17 -14.20
N LYS A 20 45.37 53.49 -14.16
CA LYS A 20 44.21 54.26 -13.62
C LYS A 20 43.01 54.29 -14.57
N LYS A 21 43.21 54.32 -15.90
CA LYS A 21 42.12 54.27 -16.90
C LYS A 21 41.43 52.88 -16.96
N ARG A 22 42.14 51.77 -16.73
CA ARG A 22 41.55 50.39 -16.72
C ARG A 22 40.71 50.11 -15.48
N LYS A 23 41.09 50.60 -14.28
CA LYS A 23 40.30 50.50 -13.05
C LYS A 23 39.01 51.34 -13.10
N SER A 24 39.03 52.50 -13.75
CA SER A 24 37.86 53.37 -13.95
C SER A 24 36.83 52.75 -14.94
N LYS A 25 37.28 52.14 -16.03
CA LYS A 25 36.41 51.48 -17.00
C LYS A 25 35.73 50.25 -16.39
N LYS A 26 36.43 49.42 -15.56
CA LYS A 26 35.86 48.27 -14.85
C LYS A 26 34.84 48.72 -13.81
N LYS A 27 35.08 49.80 -13.05
CA LYS A 27 34.11 50.35 -12.10
C LYS A 27 32.84 50.89 -12.79
N LYS A 28 33.00 51.58 -13.96
CA LYS A 28 31.85 52.00 -14.75
C LYS A 28 31.06 50.83 -15.34
N LEU A 29 31.75 49.76 -15.79
CA LEU A 29 31.08 48.56 -16.30
C LEU A 29 30.27 47.84 -15.20
N ILE A 30 30.84 47.70 -14.00
CA ILE A 30 30.16 47.11 -12.83
C ILE A 30 28.96 47.96 -12.41
N LEU A 31 29.12 49.30 -12.41
CA LEU A 31 28.04 50.21 -12.09
C LEU A 31 26.90 50.16 -13.12
N ASN A 32 27.24 50.08 -14.41
CA ASN A 32 26.23 49.94 -15.47
C ASN A 32 25.53 48.58 -15.43
N LEU A 33 26.24 47.49 -15.10
CA LEU A 33 25.64 46.17 -14.86
C LEU A 33 24.70 46.20 -13.65
N LEU A 34 25.12 46.78 -12.55
CA LEU A 34 24.27 46.98 -11.37
C LEU A 34 23.01 47.80 -11.73
N LEU A 35 23.18 48.91 -12.46
CA LEU A 35 22.08 49.73 -12.91
C LEU A 35 21.12 48.97 -13.84
N PHE A 36 21.68 48.15 -14.76
CA PHE A 36 20.88 47.27 -15.63
C PHE A 36 20.07 46.28 -14.83
N PHE A 37 20.64 45.59 -13.82
CA PHE A 37 19.91 44.65 -12.97
C PHE A 37 18.84 45.34 -12.12
N VAL A 38 19.11 46.56 -11.64
CA VAL A 38 18.13 47.37 -10.92
C VAL A 38 16.96 47.76 -11.84
N ILE A 39 17.23 48.28 -13.03
CA ILE A 39 16.20 48.64 -14.01
C ILE A 39 15.42 47.41 -14.46
N PHE A 40 16.11 46.31 -14.74
CA PHE A 40 15.46 45.02 -15.10
C PHE A 40 14.57 44.51 -13.96
N GLY A 41 15.04 44.59 -12.70
CA GLY A 41 14.23 44.27 -11.51
C GLY A 41 13.00 45.13 -11.40
N ILE A 42 13.10 46.45 -11.62
CA ILE A 42 11.97 47.36 -11.61
C ILE A 42 10.96 47.01 -12.70
N ILE A 43 11.43 46.65 -13.91
CA ILE A 43 10.54 46.23 -15.01
C ILE A 43 9.79 44.95 -14.66
N LEU A 44 10.49 43.97 -14.10
CA LEU A 44 9.85 42.71 -13.66
C LEU A 44 8.81 42.93 -12.55
N ILE A 45 9.13 43.78 -11.56
CA ILE A 45 8.21 44.14 -10.48
C ILE A 45 6.99 44.88 -11.05
N SER A 46 7.19 45.82 -11.97
CA SER A 46 6.11 46.56 -12.62
C SER A 46 5.22 45.67 -13.46
N ALA A 47 5.80 44.73 -14.22
CA ALA A 47 5.06 43.74 -14.98
C ALA A 47 4.24 42.81 -14.07
N PHE A 48 4.81 42.39 -12.93
CA PHE A 48 4.11 41.61 -11.93
C PHE A 48 2.90 42.40 -11.35
N PHE A 49 3.08 43.66 -10.98
CA PHE A 49 1.97 44.45 -10.48
C PHE A 49 0.89 44.70 -11.55
N ALA A 50 1.29 44.96 -12.80
CA ALA A 50 0.34 45.07 -13.90
C ALA A 50 -0.47 43.75 -14.07
N TYR A 51 0.18 42.61 -13.98
CA TYR A 51 -0.47 41.30 -14.01
C TYR A 51 -1.47 41.14 -12.85
N VAL A 52 -1.09 41.50 -11.62
CA VAL A 52 -1.97 41.48 -10.45
C VAL A 52 -3.22 42.34 -10.67
N VAL A 53 -3.07 43.56 -11.18
CA VAL A 53 -4.19 44.51 -11.43
C VAL A 53 -5.14 43.94 -12.50
N VAL A 54 -4.60 43.39 -13.57
CA VAL A 54 -5.39 42.80 -14.70
C VAL A 54 -6.15 41.56 -14.24
N LYS A 55 -5.56 40.80 -13.32
CA LYS A 55 -6.18 39.56 -12.78
C LYS A 55 -7.06 39.80 -11.57
N ALA A 56 -7.02 41.01 -10.98
CA ALA A 56 -7.85 41.32 -9.83
C ALA A 56 -9.35 41.25 -10.19
N PRO A 57 -10.17 40.62 -9.35
CA PRO A 57 -11.61 40.56 -9.57
C PRO A 57 -12.21 41.98 -9.51
N GLU A 58 -13.32 42.17 -10.19
CA GLU A 58 -14.06 43.42 -10.16
C GLU A 58 -14.56 43.70 -8.74
N PHE A 59 -14.33 44.91 -8.27
CA PHE A 59 -14.77 45.36 -6.97
C PHE A 59 -16.22 45.75 -7.01
N ASN A 60 -17.13 44.88 -6.56
CA ASN A 60 -18.53 45.21 -6.36
C ASN A 60 -18.80 45.48 -4.87
N PRO A 61 -19.12 46.74 -4.47
CA PRO A 61 -19.42 47.10 -3.08
C PRO A 61 -20.56 46.32 -2.45
N ASP A 62 -21.51 45.85 -3.24
CA ASP A 62 -22.67 45.13 -2.71
C ASP A 62 -22.27 43.74 -2.14
N ASN A 63 -21.14 43.22 -2.55
CA ASN A 63 -20.57 41.99 -1.96
C ASN A 63 -20.23 42.14 -0.48
N LEU A 64 -20.05 43.41 -0.01
CA LEU A 64 -19.80 43.72 1.41
C LEU A 64 -21.10 43.94 2.20
N LYS A 65 -22.22 44.15 1.55
CA LYS A 65 -23.50 44.54 2.20
C LYS A 65 -24.60 43.47 2.11
N TYR A 66 -24.71 42.74 0.99
CA TYR A 66 -25.83 41.83 0.74
C TYR A 66 -25.39 40.59 -0.02
N SER A 67 -25.45 39.43 0.58
CA SER A 67 -25.33 38.17 -0.15
C SER A 67 -26.69 37.45 -0.19
N LYS A 68 -27.16 37.07 -1.41
CA LYS A 68 -28.27 36.14 -1.59
C LYS A 68 -27.84 34.78 -1.04
N LEU A 69 -28.79 33.99 -0.48
CA LEU A 69 -28.51 32.63 0.01
C LEU A 69 -27.96 31.75 -1.12
N SER A 70 -26.92 31.01 -0.85
CA SER A 70 -26.57 29.88 -1.72
C SER A 70 -27.48 28.68 -1.46
N ILE A 71 -27.82 27.95 -2.53
CA ILE A 71 -28.73 26.80 -2.44
C ILE A 71 -28.00 25.56 -2.95
N VAL A 72 -28.02 24.52 -2.15
CA VAL A 72 -27.43 23.21 -2.50
C VAL A 72 -28.56 22.23 -2.83
N TYR A 73 -28.44 21.56 -3.96
CA TYR A 73 -29.42 20.60 -4.47
C TYR A 73 -28.83 19.18 -4.52
N ASP A 74 -29.67 18.18 -4.28
CA ASP A 74 -29.33 16.79 -4.56
C ASP A 74 -29.31 16.49 -6.07
N LYS A 75 -29.06 15.23 -6.45
CA LYS A 75 -29.03 14.80 -7.85
C LYS A 75 -30.38 14.95 -8.58
N ASP A 76 -31.48 14.97 -7.84
CA ASP A 76 -32.84 15.03 -8.34
C ASP A 76 -33.39 16.47 -8.34
N GLY A 77 -32.57 17.47 -7.95
CA GLY A 77 -32.92 18.89 -7.89
C GLY A 77 -33.67 19.32 -6.63
N ASN A 78 -33.76 18.47 -5.59
CA ASN A 78 -34.36 18.85 -4.33
C ASN A 78 -33.35 19.66 -3.48
N THR A 79 -33.82 20.71 -2.82
CA THR A 79 -33.00 21.51 -1.91
C THR A 79 -32.57 20.68 -0.70
N ILE A 80 -31.25 20.58 -0.45
CA ILE A 80 -30.68 19.88 0.72
C ILE A 80 -30.08 20.86 1.73
N ALA A 81 -29.69 22.06 1.32
CA ALA A 81 -29.27 23.12 2.20
C ALA A 81 -29.46 24.51 1.57
N LYS A 82 -29.61 25.49 2.42
CA LYS A 82 -29.48 26.90 2.10
C LYS A 82 -28.34 27.47 2.93
N LEU A 83 -27.33 28.07 2.29
CA LEU A 83 -26.11 28.58 2.92
C LEU A 83 -26.12 30.13 2.84
N GLY A 84 -25.88 30.80 3.97
CA GLY A 84 -25.88 32.25 4.07
C GLY A 84 -26.78 32.76 5.20
N GLN A 85 -27.22 34.01 5.14
CA GLN A 85 -27.62 34.84 6.22
C GLN A 85 -28.96 34.58 6.96
N GLU A 86 -29.46 33.39 7.12
CA GLU A 86 -30.66 33.18 7.97
C GLU A 86 -30.40 33.48 9.46
N ASN A 87 -29.14 33.47 9.92
CA ASN A 87 -28.74 33.73 11.33
C ASN A 87 -27.65 34.82 11.43
N ARG A 88 -27.80 35.92 10.69
CA ARG A 88 -26.95 37.09 10.84
C ARG A 88 -27.78 38.21 11.51
N THR A 89 -27.36 38.54 12.71
CA THR A 89 -27.83 39.76 13.36
C THR A 89 -26.79 40.83 13.12
N GLU A 90 -27.07 41.77 12.21
CA GLU A 90 -26.15 42.88 11.94
C GLU A 90 -26.10 43.81 13.13
N ILE A 91 -24.90 44.28 13.42
CA ILE A 91 -24.65 45.26 14.44
C ILE A 91 -23.92 46.47 13.86
N ASN A 92 -24.38 47.65 14.18
CA ASN A 92 -23.71 48.91 13.82
C ASN A 92 -22.44 49.08 14.66
N TYR A 93 -21.40 49.69 14.10
CA TYR A 93 -20.12 49.94 14.76
C TYR A 93 -20.30 50.51 16.18
N ASP A 94 -21.17 51.48 16.36
CA ASP A 94 -21.37 52.21 17.64
C ASP A 94 -21.98 51.33 18.75
N LYS A 95 -22.47 50.15 18.44
CA LYS A 95 -22.99 49.18 19.40
C LYS A 95 -22.01 48.05 19.72
N VAL A 96 -20.89 47.95 19.00
CA VAL A 96 -19.82 47.02 19.33
C VAL A 96 -19.05 47.57 20.55
N PRO A 97 -18.97 46.82 21.66
CA PRO A 97 -18.31 47.34 22.87
C PRO A 97 -16.83 47.61 22.60
N GLU A 98 -16.30 48.70 23.17
CA GLU A 98 -14.89 49.08 22.99
C GLU A 98 -13.91 47.98 23.34
N VAL A 99 -14.20 47.23 24.42
CA VAL A 99 -13.38 46.08 24.84
C VAL A 99 -13.24 45.01 23.75
N LEU A 100 -14.26 44.80 22.92
CA LEU A 100 -14.19 43.86 21.79
C LEU A 100 -13.43 44.43 20.61
N LEU A 101 -13.64 45.72 20.30
CA LEU A 101 -12.89 46.45 19.28
C LEU A 101 -11.38 46.41 19.57
N ASP A 102 -11.01 46.72 20.81
CA ASP A 102 -9.64 46.69 21.28
C ASP A 102 -9.02 45.27 21.21
N ALA A 103 -9.77 44.26 21.59
CA ALA A 103 -9.34 42.89 21.51
C ALA A 103 -9.08 42.43 20.04
N ILE A 104 -9.96 42.81 19.12
CA ILE A 104 -9.80 42.51 17.68
C ILE A 104 -8.58 43.25 17.13
N ILE A 105 -8.48 44.56 17.37
CA ILE A 105 -7.40 45.41 16.87
C ILE A 105 -6.06 44.96 17.44
N ALA A 106 -5.95 44.71 18.74
CA ALA A 106 -4.74 44.22 19.37
C ALA A 106 -4.26 42.87 18.80
N THR A 107 -5.19 42.02 18.39
CA THR A 107 -4.91 40.67 17.92
C THR A 107 -4.62 40.61 16.43
N GLU A 108 -5.47 41.24 15.63
CA GLU A 108 -5.46 41.10 14.18
C GLU A 108 -4.66 42.21 13.51
N ASP A 109 -4.83 43.44 13.95
CA ASP A 109 -4.21 44.59 13.27
C ASP A 109 -3.96 45.77 14.22
N SER A 110 -2.95 45.63 15.07
CA SER A 110 -2.67 46.61 16.15
C SER A 110 -2.36 48.04 15.69
N ARG A 111 -2.16 48.26 14.39
CA ARG A 111 -1.94 49.60 13.81
C ARG A 111 -3.01 49.98 12.77
N PHE A 112 -4.17 49.37 12.84
CA PHE A 112 -5.27 49.55 11.88
C PHE A 112 -5.60 50.98 11.55
N PHE A 113 -5.62 51.84 12.53
CA PHE A 113 -5.90 53.29 12.35
C PHE A 113 -4.70 54.12 11.83
N GLN A 114 -3.50 53.49 11.68
CA GLN A 114 -2.25 54.16 11.29
C GLN A 114 -1.85 53.89 9.83
N HIS A 115 -2.56 53.02 9.13
CA HIS A 115 -2.27 52.72 7.73
C HIS A 115 -3.53 52.72 6.86
N ASN A 116 -3.37 52.76 5.54
CA ASN A 116 -4.47 52.76 4.57
C ASN A 116 -4.54 51.41 3.86
N GLY A 117 -5.05 50.38 4.56
CA GLY A 117 -5.29 49.04 4.04
C GLY A 117 -4.07 48.10 4.01
N PHE A 118 -2.84 48.62 4.11
CA PHE A 118 -1.62 47.84 4.11
C PHE A 118 -0.59 48.36 5.10
N ASP A 119 -0.11 47.50 5.97
CA ASP A 119 0.93 47.78 6.96
C ASP A 119 2.29 47.36 6.45
N LEU A 120 3.00 48.23 5.69
CA LEU A 120 4.30 47.91 5.09
C LEU A 120 5.37 47.52 6.13
N PRO A 121 5.57 48.25 7.26
CA PRO A 121 6.54 47.83 8.28
C PRO A 121 6.27 46.45 8.87
N ARG A 122 5.02 46.15 9.18
CA ARG A 122 4.62 44.81 9.70
C ARG A 122 4.86 43.70 8.65
N PHE A 123 4.54 44.00 7.40
CA PHE A 123 4.77 43.07 6.29
C PHE A 123 6.27 42.74 6.10
N LEU A 124 7.14 43.76 6.14
CA LEU A 124 8.59 43.57 6.00
C LEU A 124 9.15 42.72 7.14
N VAL A 125 8.73 42.98 8.40
CA VAL A 125 9.16 42.19 9.56
C VAL A 125 8.70 40.74 9.47
N ALA A 126 7.44 40.52 9.08
CA ALA A 126 6.91 39.16 8.94
C ALA A 126 7.59 38.37 7.81
N SER A 127 7.81 39.04 6.66
CA SER A 127 8.52 38.44 5.51
C SER A 127 9.95 38.07 5.85
N THR A 128 10.67 38.93 6.57
CA THR A 128 12.06 38.66 7.02
C THR A 128 12.12 37.48 7.98
N LYS A 129 11.19 37.40 8.93
CA LYS A 129 11.12 36.27 9.87
C LYS A 129 10.81 34.95 9.14
N GLN A 130 9.96 35.00 8.12
CA GLN A 130 9.62 33.82 7.33
C GLN A 130 10.82 33.28 6.53
N VAL A 131 11.59 34.20 5.91
CA VAL A 131 12.83 33.86 5.18
C VAL A 131 13.88 33.26 6.13
N LEU A 132 13.94 33.76 7.39
CA LEU A 132 14.85 33.25 8.42
C LEU A 132 14.35 31.97 9.13
N GLY A 133 13.23 31.37 8.72
CA GLY A 133 12.68 30.16 9.31
C GLY A 133 12.15 30.34 10.75
N LYS A 134 11.98 31.58 11.23
CA LYS A 134 11.56 31.89 12.61
C LYS A 134 10.06 32.06 12.82
N GLY A 135 9.22 31.55 11.90
CA GLY A 135 7.77 31.68 12.00
C GLY A 135 7.34 33.15 12.01
N GLY A 136 6.92 33.71 10.89
CA GLY A 136 6.41 35.09 10.80
C GLY A 136 4.97 35.15 11.32
N GLY A 137 4.67 36.02 12.27
CA GLY A 137 3.30 36.35 12.64
C GLY A 137 2.51 36.89 11.43
N GLY A 138 1.16 36.84 11.47
CA GLY A 138 0.33 37.30 10.36
C GLY A 138 0.61 38.77 9.95
N ALA A 139 0.83 38.97 8.65
CA ALA A 139 1.11 40.28 8.07
C ALA A 139 -0.13 40.89 7.36
N SER A 140 -1.29 40.26 7.47
CA SER A 140 -2.53 40.74 6.86
C SER A 140 -3.17 41.78 7.76
N THR A 141 -3.69 42.82 7.14
CA THR A 141 -4.51 43.84 7.82
C THR A 141 -5.97 43.41 7.86
N LEU A 142 -6.81 44.06 8.69
CA LEU A 142 -8.26 43.82 8.71
C LEU A 142 -8.88 44.03 7.32
N THR A 143 -8.49 45.09 6.64
CA THR A 143 -8.97 45.40 5.28
C THR A 143 -8.60 44.33 4.27
N MET A 144 -7.36 43.78 4.35
CA MET A 144 -6.94 42.67 3.51
C MET A 144 -7.70 41.36 3.82
N GLN A 145 -8.09 41.19 5.09
CA GLN A 145 -8.89 39.99 5.47
C GLN A 145 -10.31 40.09 4.90
N ILE A 146 -10.94 41.29 4.93
CA ILE A 146 -12.24 41.50 4.28
C ILE A 146 -12.16 41.24 2.78
N VAL A 147 -11.13 41.77 2.11
CA VAL A 147 -10.90 41.53 0.70
C VAL A 147 -10.73 40.05 0.43
N LYS A 148 -9.90 39.37 1.23
CA LYS A 148 -9.66 37.91 1.11
C LYS A 148 -10.95 37.12 1.24
N ASN A 149 -11.80 37.46 2.20
CA ASN A 149 -13.04 36.72 2.47
C ASN A 149 -14.11 36.92 1.39
N ASN A 150 -14.13 38.12 0.73
CA ASN A 150 -15.22 38.49 -0.19
C ASN A 150 -14.83 38.46 -1.68
N TYR A 151 -13.53 38.55 -2.03
CA TYR A 151 -13.10 38.76 -3.42
C TYR A 151 -12.03 37.80 -3.89
N THR A 152 -11.25 37.18 -3.01
CA THR A 152 -10.12 36.37 -3.42
C THR A 152 -10.11 34.98 -2.76
N SER A 153 -9.28 34.09 -3.29
CA SER A 153 -9.20 32.69 -2.82
C SER A 153 -8.59 32.55 -1.43
N THR A 154 -9.24 31.79 -0.55
CA THR A 154 -8.68 31.44 0.75
C THR A 154 -7.62 30.34 0.67
N THR A 155 -7.56 29.57 -0.43
CA THR A 155 -6.75 28.33 -0.56
C THR A 155 -5.61 28.43 -1.56
N ALA A 156 -5.45 29.57 -2.27
CA ALA A 156 -4.36 29.73 -3.24
C ALA A 156 -2.98 29.59 -2.58
N SER A 157 -2.11 28.76 -3.15
CA SER A 157 -0.77 28.44 -2.67
C SER A 157 0.30 28.63 -3.75
N GLY A 158 1.58 28.61 -3.38
CA GLY A 158 2.66 28.83 -4.33
C GLY A 158 2.61 30.19 -5.00
N PHE A 159 2.83 30.24 -6.32
CA PHE A 159 2.83 31.47 -7.09
C PHE A 159 1.44 32.15 -7.08
N GLU A 160 0.37 31.37 -7.20
CA GLU A 160 -1.01 31.90 -7.11
C GLU A 160 -1.31 32.51 -5.74
N GLY A 161 -0.77 31.92 -4.66
CA GLY A 161 -0.86 32.51 -3.31
C GLY A 161 -0.14 33.86 -3.19
N ILE A 162 0.98 34.05 -3.90
CA ILE A 162 1.67 35.32 -3.97
C ILE A 162 0.82 36.34 -4.75
N VAL A 163 0.31 35.97 -5.92
CA VAL A 163 -0.57 36.84 -6.75
C VAL A 163 -1.77 37.26 -5.93
N ARG A 164 -2.47 36.33 -5.29
CA ARG A 164 -3.61 36.60 -4.42
C ARG A 164 -3.23 37.62 -3.32
N LYS A 165 -2.11 37.38 -2.63
CA LYS A 165 -1.70 38.29 -1.54
C LYS A 165 -1.51 39.72 -2.03
N PHE A 166 -0.94 39.91 -3.21
CA PHE A 166 -0.80 41.24 -3.80
C PHE A 166 -2.11 41.78 -4.36
N THR A 167 -3.01 40.93 -4.81
CA THR A 167 -4.40 41.33 -5.16
C THR A 167 -5.14 41.79 -3.92
N ASP A 168 -5.03 41.13 -2.75
CA ASP A 168 -5.62 41.58 -1.50
C ASP A 168 -5.09 42.95 -1.13
N ILE A 169 -3.79 43.22 -1.25
CA ILE A 169 -3.18 44.54 -0.99
C ILE A 169 -3.72 45.60 -1.95
N TYR A 170 -3.78 45.30 -3.25
CA TYR A 170 -4.29 46.18 -4.27
C TYR A 170 -5.74 46.61 -3.99
N LEU A 171 -6.62 45.64 -3.78
CA LEU A 171 -8.05 45.91 -3.51
C LEU A 171 -8.24 46.61 -2.16
N ALA A 172 -7.48 46.28 -1.13
CA ALA A 172 -7.53 46.93 0.17
C ALA A 172 -7.19 48.41 0.06
N ILE A 173 -6.06 48.76 -0.55
CA ILE A 173 -5.58 50.14 -0.66
C ILE A 173 -6.41 50.98 -1.64
N PHE A 174 -6.64 50.43 -2.86
CA PHE A 174 -7.13 51.26 -3.98
C PHE A 174 -8.64 51.19 -4.17
N LYS A 175 -9.33 50.22 -3.52
CA LYS A 175 -10.78 50.05 -3.63
C LYS A 175 -11.49 50.28 -2.28
N VAL A 176 -11.19 49.42 -1.28
CA VAL A 176 -11.92 49.46 0.02
C VAL A 176 -11.61 50.71 0.81
N GLU A 177 -10.36 50.99 1.13
CA GLU A 177 -9.96 52.15 1.95
C GLU A 177 -10.19 53.50 1.26
N LYS A 178 -10.38 53.53 -0.07
CA LYS A 178 -10.80 54.74 -0.79
C LYS A 178 -12.30 55.01 -0.72
N LYS A 179 -13.09 53.96 -0.50
CA LYS A 179 -14.54 54.04 -0.53
C LYS A 179 -15.18 54.12 0.84
N TYR A 180 -14.56 53.48 1.85
CA TYR A 180 -15.11 53.28 3.18
C TYR A 180 -14.19 53.83 4.26
N THR A 181 -14.81 54.36 5.31
CA THR A 181 -14.12 54.82 6.54
C THR A 181 -13.62 53.63 7.36
N LYS A 182 -12.68 53.84 8.26
CA LYS A 182 -12.19 52.83 9.19
C LYS A 182 -13.31 52.18 10.02
N LYS A 183 -14.30 52.96 10.45
CA LYS A 183 -15.47 52.46 11.20
C LYS A 183 -16.30 51.53 10.35
N GLU A 184 -16.61 51.89 9.12
CA GLU A 184 -17.36 51.02 8.19
C GLU A 184 -16.57 49.74 7.86
N ILE A 185 -15.25 49.81 7.71
CA ILE A 185 -14.42 48.63 7.48
C ILE A 185 -14.48 47.68 8.68
N ILE A 186 -14.40 48.19 9.93
CA ILE A 186 -14.58 47.34 11.12
C ILE A 186 -15.99 46.75 11.17
N GLU A 187 -17.02 47.55 10.85
CA GLU A 187 -18.42 47.09 10.83
C GLU A 187 -18.61 45.94 9.85
N PHE A 188 -18.03 46.00 8.65
CA PHE A 188 -18.02 44.87 7.72
C PHE A 188 -17.29 43.67 8.30
N TYR A 189 -16.12 43.87 8.93
CA TYR A 189 -15.32 42.81 9.50
C TYR A 189 -16.02 42.01 10.59
N VAL A 190 -16.63 42.75 11.54
CA VAL A 190 -17.32 42.15 12.69
C VAL A 190 -18.65 41.51 12.31
N ASN A 191 -19.28 41.93 11.22
CA ASN A 191 -20.52 41.36 10.74
C ASN A 191 -20.34 40.19 9.77
N ASP A 192 -19.25 40.14 8.98
CA ASP A 192 -19.08 39.19 7.88
C ASP A 192 -18.34 37.88 8.28
N SER A 193 -17.56 37.97 9.36
CA SER A 193 -16.67 36.86 9.72
C SER A 193 -17.39 35.66 10.32
N TYR A 194 -17.07 34.44 9.83
CA TYR A 194 -17.49 33.22 10.51
C TYR A 194 -16.70 33.03 11.80
N LEU A 195 -17.39 32.79 12.91
CA LEU A 195 -16.81 32.73 14.26
C LEU A 195 -17.05 31.36 14.93
N GLY A 196 -17.36 30.35 14.15
CA GLY A 196 -17.57 28.97 14.65
C GLY A 196 -19.00 28.75 15.18
N ASN A 197 -19.34 27.51 15.45
CA ASN A 197 -20.64 27.12 15.99
C ASN A 197 -21.86 27.69 15.20
N GLY A 198 -21.73 27.80 13.87
CA GLY A 198 -22.77 28.38 13.01
C GLY A 198 -22.97 29.89 13.14
N ALA A 199 -22.09 30.61 13.85
CA ALA A 199 -22.19 32.03 14.05
C ALA A 199 -21.48 32.81 12.94
N TYR A 200 -22.20 33.69 12.25
CA TYR A 200 -21.68 34.74 11.36
C TYR A 200 -21.89 36.09 12.02
N GLY A 201 -20.78 36.84 12.17
CA GLY A 201 -20.75 38.12 12.90
C GLY A 201 -20.69 37.95 14.42
N VAL A 202 -20.22 39.03 15.06
CA VAL A 202 -19.95 39.06 16.52
C VAL A 202 -21.20 39.00 17.37
N GLU A 203 -22.33 39.58 16.91
CA GLU A 203 -23.60 39.52 17.64
C GLU A 203 -24.10 38.07 17.71
N GLN A 204 -24.13 37.38 16.57
CA GLN A 204 -24.54 35.98 16.56
C GLN A 204 -23.59 35.08 17.34
N ALA A 205 -22.29 35.36 17.31
CA ALA A 205 -21.30 34.64 18.10
C ALA A 205 -21.54 34.84 19.61
N SER A 206 -21.82 36.08 20.01
CA SER A 206 -22.15 36.39 21.41
C SER A 206 -23.40 35.65 21.89
N LEU A 207 -24.47 35.69 21.11
CA LEU A 207 -25.70 34.94 21.40
C LEU A 207 -25.44 33.42 21.49
N ASN A 208 -24.69 32.87 20.57
CA ASN A 208 -24.44 31.41 20.55
C ASN A 208 -23.53 30.93 21.70
N TYR A 209 -22.50 31.72 22.04
CA TYR A 209 -21.53 31.29 23.07
C TYR A 209 -21.90 31.77 24.47
N PHE A 210 -22.52 32.95 24.61
CA PHE A 210 -22.78 33.56 25.92
C PHE A 210 -24.24 33.86 26.21
N GLY A 211 -25.15 33.66 25.24
CA GLY A 211 -26.59 33.85 25.41
C GLY A 211 -27.02 35.29 25.62
N LYS A 212 -26.17 36.27 25.21
CA LYS A 212 -26.43 37.71 25.39
C LYS A 212 -25.93 38.52 24.22
N SER A 213 -26.40 39.79 24.09
CA SER A 213 -25.93 40.69 23.02
C SER A 213 -24.43 40.98 23.15
N VAL A 214 -23.77 41.19 22.00
CA VAL A 214 -22.34 41.57 21.96
C VAL A 214 -22.07 42.86 22.75
N SER A 215 -23.02 43.76 22.83
CA SER A 215 -22.90 45.01 23.61
C SER A 215 -22.73 44.79 25.12
N GLU A 216 -23.06 43.58 25.63
CA GLU A 216 -22.98 43.21 27.03
C GLU A 216 -21.72 42.38 27.37
N LEU A 217 -20.81 42.22 26.40
CA LEU A 217 -19.61 41.44 26.63
C LEU A 217 -18.63 42.12 27.56
N ASN A 218 -18.12 41.32 28.52
CA ASN A 218 -16.98 41.71 29.35
C ASN A 218 -15.63 41.36 28.69
N LEU A 219 -14.54 41.74 29.29
CA LEU A 219 -13.18 41.50 28.77
C LEU A 219 -12.88 40.01 28.54
N ALA A 220 -13.30 39.13 29.46
CA ALA A 220 -13.04 37.70 29.34
C ALA A 220 -13.75 37.06 28.13
N GLU A 221 -14.96 37.46 27.86
CA GLU A 221 -15.80 37.03 26.73
C GLU A 221 -15.36 37.66 25.40
N ALA A 222 -15.12 39.00 25.41
CA ALA A 222 -14.63 39.73 24.25
C ALA A 222 -13.29 39.19 23.75
N SER A 223 -12.36 38.87 24.65
CA SER A 223 -11.07 38.30 24.29
C SER A 223 -11.20 36.90 23.64
N PHE A 224 -12.23 36.14 24.00
CA PHE A 224 -12.51 34.86 23.34
C PHE A 224 -13.08 35.09 21.93
N ILE A 225 -14.09 35.92 21.76
CA ILE A 225 -14.66 36.27 20.44
C ILE A 225 -13.54 36.75 19.49
N ALA A 226 -12.70 37.71 19.95
CA ALA A 226 -11.56 38.18 19.16
C ALA A 226 -10.56 37.06 18.80
N GLY A 227 -10.43 36.02 19.63
CA GLY A 227 -9.59 34.89 19.36
C GLY A 227 -10.08 33.99 18.23
N LEU A 228 -11.37 33.95 17.97
CA LEU A 228 -12.01 33.06 16.97
C LEU A 228 -11.69 33.47 15.53
N PHE A 229 -11.42 34.77 15.24
CA PHE A 229 -11.16 35.25 13.88
C PHE A 229 -9.99 34.50 13.17
N GLN A 230 -9.02 33.97 13.90
CA GLN A 230 -7.90 33.26 13.33
C GLN A 230 -8.28 31.88 12.80
N SER A 231 -9.04 31.09 13.57
CA SER A 231 -9.42 29.71 13.22
C SER A 231 -10.62 29.25 14.05
N PRO A 232 -11.83 29.66 13.70
CA PRO A 232 -13.02 29.53 14.54
C PRO A 232 -13.38 28.07 14.86
N SER A 233 -13.26 27.16 13.90
CA SER A 233 -13.54 25.72 14.13
C SER A 233 -12.49 25.05 15.01
N TYR A 234 -11.22 25.48 14.93
CA TYR A 234 -10.12 24.94 15.73
C TYR A 234 -10.17 25.41 17.18
N TYR A 235 -10.73 26.60 17.43
CA TYR A 235 -10.90 27.21 18.74
C TYR A 235 -12.34 27.11 19.28
N ASN A 236 -13.17 26.23 18.71
CA ASN A 236 -14.53 26.01 19.22
C ASN A 236 -14.45 25.44 20.65
N PRO A 237 -15.01 26.12 21.67
CA PRO A 237 -14.88 25.77 23.08
C PRO A 237 -15.63 24.49 23.47
N TYR A 238 -16.68 24.14 22.73
CA TYR A 238 -17.44 22.92 22.96
C TYR A 238 -16.66 21.67 22.54
N ASN A 239 -15.83 21.80 21.50
CA ASN A 239 -15.04 20.69 20.96
C ASN A 239 -13.60 20.66 21.50
N TYR A 240 -13.01 21.85 21.73
CA TYR A 240 -11.59 22.02 22.07
C TYR A 240 -11.40 23.09 23.14
N PRO A 241 -11.94 22.93 24.37
CA PRO A 241 -11.93 23.97 25.41
C PRO A 241 -10.51 24.45 25.78
N ASP A 242 -9.53 23.55 25.86
CA ASP A 242 -8.15 23.92 26.20
C ASP A 242 -7.47 24.76 25.11
N LYS A 243 -7.79 24.49 23.84
CA LYS A 243 -7.26 25.29 22.72
C LYS A 243 -7.91 26.68 22.67
N ALA A 244 -9.22 26.72 22.91
CA ALA A 244 -9.99 27.95 23.02
C ALA A 244 -9.42 28.81 24.15
N GLU A 245 -9.18 28.23 25.31
CA GLU A 245 -8.57 28.93 26.44
C GLU A 245 -7.18 29.46 26.13
N LYS A 246 -6.32 28.63 25.56
CA LYS A 246 -4.97 29.02 25.16
C LYS A 246 -4.96 30.16 24.15
N ARG A 247 -5.91 30.17 23.23
CA ARG A 247 -6.09 31.27 22.27
C ARG A 247 -6.56 32.55 22.96
N ARG A 248 -7.57 32.47 23.83
CA ARG A 248 -8.08 33.60 24.64
C ARG A 248 -6.96 34.26 25.47
N GLN A 249 -6.16 33.45 26.16
CA GLN A 249 -4.98 33.92 26.88
C GLN A 249 -3.93 34.60 25.99
N THR A 250 -3.86 34.22 24.74
CA THR A 250 -2.99 34.89 23.77
C THR A 250 -3.54 36.26 23.38
N VAL A 251 -4.86 36.40 23.20
CA VAL A 251 -5.52 37.67 22.95
C VAL A 251 -5.28 38.63 24.11
N LEU A 252 -5.55 38.19 25.34
CA LEU A 252 -5.34 39.01 26.54
C LEU A 252 -3.89 39.52 26.67
N ARG A 253 -2.90 38.65 26.40
CA ARG A 253 -1.48 39.06 26.37
C ARG A 253 -1.18 40.12 25.27
N LEU A 254 -1.84 40.04 24.12
CA LEU A 254 -1.68 40.98 23.03
C LEU A 254 -2.32 42.33 23.41
N MET A 255 -3.46 42.34 24.07
CA MET A 255 -4.11 43.54 24.60
C MET A 255 -3.21 44.27 25.60
N VAL A 256 -2.60 43.54 26.56
CA VAL A 256 -1.57 44.12 27.45
C VAL A 256 -0.39 44.68 26.66
N ARG A 257 0.17 43.89 25.75
CA ARG A 257 1.32 44.30 24.95
C ARG A 257 1.10 45.57 24.15
N HIS A 258 -0.11 45.83 23.71
CA HIS A 258 -0.48 46.98 22.91
C HIS A 258 -1.12 48.12 23.73
N GLY A 259 -1.17 47.97 25.06
CA GLY A 259 -1.61 49.02 25.98
C GLY A 259 -3.13 49.25 26.04
N TYR A 260 -3.92 48.27 25.62
CA TYR A 260 -5.39 48.30 25.71
C TYR A 260 -5.92 47.90 27.08
N ILE A 261 -5.19 47.03 27.79
CA ILE A 261 -5.52 46.64 29.17
C ILE A 261 -4.24 46.56 30.02
N THR A 262 -4.42 46.61 31.32
CA THR A 262 -3.35 46.41 32.32
C THR A 262 -3.09 44.91 32.56
N GLU A 263 -1.97 44.59 33.22
CA GLU A 263 -1.69 43.21 33.63
C GLU A 263 -2.64 42.71 34.72
N GLU A 264 -3.17 43.62 35.53
CA GLU A 264 -4.18 43.33 36.55
C GLU A 264 -5.51 42.91 35.91
N GLU A 265 -6.02 43.70 34.97
CA GLU A 265 -7.24 43.38 34.18
C GLU A 265 -7.10 42.06 33.44
N ARG A 266 -5.93 41.80 32.84
CA ARG A 266 -5.64 40.50 32.23
C ARG A 266 -5.76 39.35 33.24
N THR A 267 -5.19 39.55 34.42
CA THR A 267 -5.19 38.53 35.48
C THR A 267 -6.63 38.26 35.93
N ILE A 268 -7.44 39.27 36.16
CA ILE A 268 -8.86 39.14 36.51
C ILE A 268 -9.62 38.41 35.41
N ALA A 269 -9.47 38.81 34.16
CA ALA A 269 -10.14 38.15 33.03
C ALA A 269 -9.71 36.68 32.82
N SER A 270 -8.52 36.31 33.29
CA SER A 270 -8.00 34.96 33.22
C SER A 270 -8.48 34.01 34.31
N GLN A 271 -9.12 34.49 35.36
CA GLN A 271 -9.54 33.67 36.52
C GLN A 271 -10.62 32.65 36.14
N THR A 272 -11.50 32.96 35.21
CA THR A 272 -12.55 32.08 34.75
C THR A 272 -12.14 31.41 33.44
N HIS A 273 -12.16 30.07 33.39
CA HIS A 273 -11.84 29.34 32.19
C HIS A 273 -12.97 29.43 31.15
N ILE A 274 -12.65 29.47 29.85
CA ILE A 274 -13.64 29.61 28.77
C ILE A 274 -14.79 28.59 28.84
N LYS A 275 -14.52 27.35 29.25
CA LYS A 275 -15.55 26.32 29.42
C LYS A 275 -16.64 26.67 30.44
N ASP A 276 -16.30 27.54 31.39
CA ASP A 276 -17.19 27.96 32.46
C ASP A 276 -17.89 29.31 32.12
N LEU A 277 -17.42 30.01 31.05
CA LEU A 277 -18.04 31.23 30.53
C LEU A 277 -19.14 30.94 29.50
N VAL A 278 -18.95 29.87 28.69
CA VAL A 278 -19.90 29.56 27.61
C VAL A 278 -21.18 28.93 28.15
N VAL A 279 -22.30 29.32 27.59
CA VAL A 279 -23.60 28.67 27.87
C VAL A 279 -23.61 27.25 27.29
N LYS A 280 -24.54 26.40 27.74
CA LYS A 280 -24.73 25.11 27.14
C LYS A 280 -24.97 25.24 25.64
N ASP A 281 -24.25 24.43 24.82
CA ASP A 281 -24.43 24.46 23.39
C ASP A 281 -25.90 24.30 23.00
N GLN A 282 -26.53 25.37 22.59
CA GLN A 282 -27.93 25.37 22.16
C GLN A 282 -28.09 25.16 20.66
N ASN A 283 -26.97 25.14 19.92
CA ASN A 283 -26.99 25.02 18.47
C ASN A 283 -27.13 23.55 18.03
N THR A 284 -28.17 22.88 18.53
CA THR A 284 -28.51 21.50 18.16
C THR A 284 -29.25 21.40 16.83
N ASN A 285 -29.62 22.51 16.23
CA ASN A 285 -30.32 22.55 14.96
C ASN A 285 -29.33 22.50 13.80
N PHE A 286 -29.12 21.32 13.25
CA PHE A 286 -28.50 21.22 11.92
C PHE A 286 -29.28 22.07 10.93
N LYS A 287 -28.60 22.99 10.24
CA LYS A 287 -29.20 23.71 9.09
C LYS A 287 -29.61 22.77 7.97
N SER A 288 -29.01 21.58 7.93
CA SER A 288 -29.40 20.52 7.02
C SER A 288 -29.30 19.16 7.70
N LYS A 289 -30.31 18.30 7.53
CA LYS A 289 -30.21 16.89 7.92
C LYS A 289 -29.10 16.13 7.18
N TYR A 290 -28.50 16.75 6.16
CA TYR A 290 -27.39 16.22 5.35
C TYR A 290 -26.07 16.96 5.62
N GLN A 291 -25.90 17.55 6.81
CA GLN A 291 -24.81 18.46 7.10
C GLN A 291 -23.42 17.89 6.76
N GLY A 292 -23.17 16.60 7.01
CA GLY A 292 -21.91 15.97 6.66
C GLY A 292 -21.59 16.01 5.15
N TYR A 293 -22.60 15.81 4.32
CA TYR A 293 -22.47 15.95 2.87
C TYR A 293 -22.30 17.40 2.45
N VAL A 294 -23.09 18.29 3.02
CA VAL A 294 -23.05 19.73 2.74
C VAL A 294 -21.68 20.32 3.10
N ASP A 295 -21.10 19.94 4.24
CA ASP A 295 -19.75 20.37 4.59
C ASP A 295 -18.70 19.90 3.55
N THR A 296 -18.87 18.72 3.00
CA THR A 296 -18.00 18.22 1.92
C THR A 296 -18.15 19.05 0.64
N VAL A 297 -19.36 19.46 0.32
CA VAL A 297 -19.63 20.39 -0.80
C VAL A 297 -18.96 21.75 -0.57
N ILE A 298 -19.05 22.29 0.66
CA ILE A 298 -18.42 23.57 1.02
C ILE A 298 -16.90 23.47 0.90
N GLU A 299 -16.31 22.37 1.38
CA GLU A 299 -14.87 22.11 1.23
C GLU A 299 -14.45 22.06 -0.25
N GLU A 300 -15.25 21.45 -1.10
CA GLU A 300 -14.98 21.36 -2.54
C GLU A 300 -15.13 22.71 -3.24
N LEU A 301 -16.17 23.50 -2.91
CA LEU A 301 -16.33 24.86 -3.42
C LEU A 301 -15.11 25.74 -3.09
N ASP A 302 -14.66 25.70 -1.84
CA ASP A 302 -13.50 26.48 -1.39
C ASP A 302 -12.20 26.00 -2.07
N LYS A 303 -11.90 24.69 -2.01
CA LYS A 303 -10.61 24.15 -2.46
C LYS A 303 -10.44 24.10 -3.98
N LYS A 304 -11.49 23.77 -4.73
CA LYS A 304 -11.41 23.56 -6.18
C LYS A 304 -11.88 24.75 -7.00
N TYR A 305 -12.94 25.38 -6.56
CA TYR A 305 -13.60 26.45 -7.31
C TYR A 305 -13.29 27.83 -6.77
N ASN A 306 -12.68 27.89 -5.59
CA ASN A 306 -12.39 29.15 -4.93
C ASN A 306 -13.66 30.00 -4.67
N ILE A 307 -14.76 29.34 -4.33
CA ILE A 307 -16.05 29.96 -4.05
C ILE A 307 -16.38 29.79 -2.58
N ASN A 308 -16.54 30.90 -1.87
CA ASN A 308 -17.15 30.92 -0.56
C ASN A 308 -18.67 31.04 -0.72
N PRO A 309 -19.47 30.00 -0.46
CA PRO A 309 -20.91 30.03 -0.72
C PRO A 309 -21.68 30.93 0.25
N TYR A 310 -21.04 31.46 1.28
CA TYR A 310 -21.65 32.40 2.22
C TYR A 310 -21.55 33.86 1.77
N THR A 311 -20.61 34.15 0.89
CA THR A 311 -20.36 35.51 0.36
C THR A 311 -20.63 35.60 -1.14
N THR A 312 -20.45 34.51 -1.87
CA THR A 312 -20.75 34.38 -3.30
C THR A 312 -22.00 33.54 -3.45
N PRO A 313 -23.14 34.13 -3.80
CA PRO A 313 -24.41 33.40 -3.89
C PRO A 313 -24.42 32.45 -5.09
N VAL A 314 -24.54 31.15 -4.84
CA VAL A 314 -24.53 30.13 -5.89
C VAL A 314 -25.67 29.12 -5.73
N LYS A 315 -26.11 28.55 -6.85
CA LYS A 315 -26.89 27.32 -6.88
C LYS A 315 -25.89 26.17 -7.15
N VAL A 316 -25.76 25.25 -6.22
CA VAL A 316 -24.84 24.12 -6.30
C VAL A 316 -25.63 22.84 -6.51
N TYR A 317 -25.45 22.21 -7.66
CA TYR A 317 -26.05 20.91 -7.97
C TYR A 317 -25.04 19.83 -7.64
N THR A 318 -25.48 18.82 -6.90
CA THR A 318 -24.61 17.75 -6.40
C THR A 318 -25.04 16.37 -6.90
N ALA A 319 -24.15 15.42 -6.75
CA ALA A 319 -24.38 14.01 -7.05
C ALA A 319 -25.08 13.26 -5.89
N MET A 320 -25.46 13.92 -4.80
CA MET A 320 -26.04 13.26 -3.64
C MET A 320 -27.29 12.46 -3.98
N ASN A 321 -27.25 11.15 -3.68
CA ASN A 321 -28.45 10.32 -3.71
C ASN A 321 -29.12 10.34 -2.33
N LYS A 322 -30.32 10.89 -2.28
CA LYS A 322 -31.08 11.12 -1.03
C LYS A 322 -31.25 9.84 -0.21
N SER A 323 -31.70 8.76 -0.80
CA SER A 323 -31.99 7.52 -0.04
C SER A 323 -30.71 6.88 0.52
N LYS A 324 -29.60 6.90 -0.24
CA LYS A 324 -28.32 6.37 0.20
C LYS A 324 -27.71 7.25 1.29
N GLN A 325 -27.80 8.56 1.16
CA GLN A 325 -27.35 9.50 2.19
C GLN A 325 -28.17 9.36 3.49
N GLU A 326 -29.47 9.18 3.38
CA GLU A 326 -30.33 8.97 4.56
C GLU A 326 -29.99 7.68 5.30
N PHE A 327 -29.66 6.60 4.58
CA PHE A 327 -29.16 5.39 5.23
C PHE A 327 -27.81 5.63 5.94
N VAL A 328 -26.86 6.33 5.31
CA VAL A 328 -25.59 6.70 5.95
C VAL A 328 -25.85 7.55 7.21
N ASN A 329 -26.79 8.49 7.16
CA ASN A 329 -27.16 9.29 8.32
C ASN A 329 -27.69 8.43 9.49
N LYS A 330 -28.55 7.44 9.20
CA LYS A 330 -29.05 6.45 10.16
C LYS A 330 -27.93 5.61 10.78
N VAL A 331 -26.92 5.26 10.00
CA VAL A 331 -25.71 4.60 10.53
C VAL A 331 -24.97 5.54 11.48
N MET A 332 -24.74 6.78 11.09
CA MET A 332 -23.97 7.75 11.87
C MET A 332 -24.71 8.16 13.16
N SER A 333 -26.03 8.25 13.16
CA SER A 333 -26.84 8.56 14.34
C SER A 333 -26.96 7.40 15.33
N GLY A 334 -26.63 6.18 14.92
CA GLY A 334 -26.81 4.98 15.77
C GLY A 334 -28.13 4.23 15.55
N GLU A 335 -29.01 4.73 14.67
CA GLU A 335 -30.29 4.08 14.33
C GLU A 335 -30.08 2.77 13.54
N ALA A 336 -29.19 2.79 12.54
CA ALA A 336 -28.88 1.61 11.72
C ALA A 336 -27.57 0.90 12.08
N TRP A 337 -26.88 1.35 13.12
CA TRP A 337 -25.67 0.73 13.64
C TRP A 337 -25.48 1.02 15.13
N LYS A 338 -25.32 -0.02 15.95
CA LYS A 338 -24.99 0.14 17.38
C LYS A 338 -23.50 0.38 17.55
N TRP A 339 -23.14 1.59 17.98
CA TRP A 339 -21.75 1.98 18.22
C TRP A 339 -21.22 1.40 19.55
N GLU A 340 -19.93 1.16 19.62
CA GLU A 340 -19.26 0.60 20.80
C GLU A 340 -19.35 1.56 22.02
N ASN A 341 -19.14 2.83 21.77
CA ASN A 341 -19.21 3.90 22.77
C ASN A 341 -19.34 5.27 22.07
N ASP A 342 -19.38 6.35 22.88
CA ASP A 342 -19.62 7.71 22.39
C ASP A 342 -18.40 8.35 21.70
N LYS A 343 -17.19 7.77 21.82
CA LYS A 343 -15.94 8.36 21.34
C LYS A 343 -15.47 7.79 20.00
N VAL A 344 -15.87 6.58 19.66
CA VAL A 344 -15.54 5.97 18.38
C VAL A 344 -16.17 6.77 17.24
N GLN A 345 -15.44 6.95 16.16
CA GLN A 345 -15.82 7.70 14.98
C GLN A 345 -15.73 6.86 13.72
N ALA A 346 -16.35 7.34 12.65
CA ALA A 346 -16.16 6.79 11.30
C ALA A 346 -16.22 7.89 10.24
N GLY A 347 -15.50 7.65 9.15
CA GLY A 347 -15.66 8.36 7.89
C GLY A 347 -16.14 7.36 6.83
N ILE A 348 -17.17 7.68 6.07
CA ILE A 348 -17.74 6.83 5.02
C ILE A 348 -17.85 7.63 3.74
N VAL A 349 -17.45 7.03 2.62
CA VAL A 349 -17.65 7.62 1.29
C VAL A 349 -18.17 6.54 0.35
N MET A 350 -19.22 6.90 -0.37
CA MET A 350 -19.73 6.13 -1.52
C MET A 350 -19.62 6.95 -2.79
N THR A 351 -19.03 6.38 -3.84
CA THR A 351 -18.88 7.02 -5.15
C THR A 351 -19.47 6.16 -6.26
N ASP A 352 -19.91 6.81 -7.34
CA ASP A 352 -19.98 6.20 -8.65
C ASP A 352 -18.55 6.10 -9.19
N SER A 353 -18.10 4.88 -9.50
CA SER A 353 -16.72 4.64 -9.95
C SER A 353 -16.46 5.09 -11.38
N LEU A 354 -17.53 5.25 -12.19
CA LEU A 354 -17.43 5.58 -13.62
C LEU A 354 -17.37 7.09 -13.85
N THR A 355 -17.98 7.86 -12.94
CA THR A 355 -18.02 9.33 -13.01
C THR A 355 -17.14 10.02 -11.96
N GLY A 356 -16.82 9.34 -10.86
CA GLY A 356 -16.17 9.92 -9.68
C GLY A 356 -17.13 10.68 -8.76
N GLU A 357 -18.41 10.73 -9.09
CA GLU A 357 -19.44 11.42 -8.32
C GLU A 357 -19.61 10.82 -6.92
N VAL A 358 -19.59 11.66 -5.90
CA VAL A 358 -19.79 11.25 -4.50
C VAL A 358 -21.26 11.17 -4.21
N ILE A 359 -21.76 9.95 -4.02
CA ILE A 359 -23.19 9.62 -3.87
C ILE A 359 -23.67 9.84 -2.43
N ALA A 360 -22.82 9.50 -1.43
CA ALA A 360 -23.15 9.64 -0.01
C ALA A 360 -21.87 9.80 0.84
N VAL A 361 -21.98 10.54 1.94
CA VAL A 361 -20.89 10.83 2.88
C VAL A 361 -21.35 10.66 4.32
N GLY A 362 -20.55 9.89 5.10
CA GLY A 362 -20.61 9.87 6.56
C GLY A 362 -19.41 10.62 7.12
N ALA A 363 -19.62 11.87 7.54
CA ALA A 363 -18.55 12.78 7.92
C ALA A 363 -18.12 12.69 9.40
N GLY A 364 -18.68 11.76 10.17
CA GLY A 364 -18.46 11.59 11.60
C GLY A 364 -19.78 11.52 12.37
N ARG A 365 -19.69 10.97 13.58
CA ARG A 365 -20.83 10.90 14.53
C ARG A 365 -20.98 12.22 15.29
N ASN A 366 -22.17 12.43 15.84
CA ASN A 366 -22.47 13.58 16.71
C ASN A 366 -22.06 14.92 16.10
N LYS A 367 -22.25 15.05 14.79
CA LYS A 367 -21.93 16.27 14.06
C LYS A 367 -23.01 17.32 14.37
N THR A 368 -22.70 18.20 15.31
CA THR A 368 -23.63 19.22 15.81
C THR A 368 -23.40 20.60 15.21
N THR A 369 -22.26 20.81 14.56
CA THR A 369 -21.86 22.11 14.00
C THR A 369 -21.46 22.03 12.55
N GLU A 370 -21.74 23.07 11.79
CA GLU A 370 -21.25 23.24 10.42
C GLU A 370 -19.72 23.30 10.39
N ARG A 371 -19.13 22.79 9.30
CA ARG A 371 -17.68 22.87 9.03
C ARG A 371 -16.80 22.30 10.14
N SER A 372 -17.37 21.43 11.00
CA SER A 372 -16.60 20.68 11.98
C SER A 372 -15.76 19.60 11.27
N TYR A 373 -14.82 18.99 12.02
CA TYR A 373 -13.92 17.99 11.45
C TYR A 373 -14.66 16.91 10.67
N ASN A 374 -14.27 16.71 9.40
CA ASN A 374 -14.91 15.78 8.47
C ASN A 374 -14.06 14.51 8.37
N PHE A 375 -14.51 13.43 9.00
CA PHE A 375 -13.79 12.14 8.97
C PHE A 375 -13.77 11.48 7.60
N ALA A 376 -14.60 11.90 6.65
CA ALA A 376 -14.59 11.39 5.29
C ALA A 376 -13.47 12.01 4.43
N THR A 377 -13.10 13.27 4.69
CA THR A 377 -12.16 14.05 3.85
C THR A 377 -10.88 14.45 4.57
N MET A 378 -10.95 14.73 5.88
CA MET A 378 -9.82 15.26 6.65
C MET A 378 -9.03 14.20 7.42
N THR A 379 -9.51 12.95 7.44
CA THR A 379 -8.80 11.83 8.08
C THR A 379 -7.45 11.63 7.41
N ASN A 380 -6.40 11.54 8.23
CA ASN A 380 -5.05 11.20 7.79
C ASN A 380 -4.53 10.05 8.67
N LYS A 381 -4.92 8.84 8.33
CA LYS A 381 -4.70 7.64 9.14
C LYS A 381 -3.98 6.57 8.33
N GLN A 382 -3.30 5.66 9.03
CA GLN A 382 -2.69 4.50 8.41
C GLN A 382 -3.76 3.60 7.78
N ILE A 383 -3.61 3.32 6.49
CA ILE A 383 -4.58 2.52 5.73
C ILE A 383 -4.40 1.01 5.88
N GLY A 384 -3.31 0.59 6.53
CA GLY A 384 -3.01 -0.81 6.73
C GLY A 384 -3.01 -1.59 5.42
N SER A 385 -3.47 -2.83 5.47
CA SER A 385 -3.45 -3.72 4.30
C SER A 385 -4.24 -3.27 3.07
N THR A 386 -5.05 -2.18 3.15
CA THR A 386 -5.63 -1.58 1.94
C THR A 386 -4.59 -0.94 1.03
N ALA A 387 -3.37 -0.76 1.50
CA ALA A 387 -2.22 -0.31 0.72
C ALA A 387 -1.72 -1.36 -0.31
N LYS A 388 -1.94 -2.65 -0.08
CA LYS A 388 -1.34 -3.74 -0.86
C LYS A 388 -1.64 -3.70 -2.36
N PRO A 389 -2.88 -3.45 -2.82
CA PRO A 389 -3.16 -3.24 -4.24
C PRO A 389 -2.45 -2.02 -4.83
N ILE A 390 -2.20 -0.98 -4.03
CA ILE A 390 -1.66 0.30 -4.45
C ILE A 390 -0.12 0.28 -4.52
N PHE A 391 0.54 -0.30 -3.51
CA PHE A 391 1.99 -0.21 -3.36
C PHE A 391 2.76 -1.49 -3.68
N SER A 392 2.08 -2.64 -3.75
CA SER A 392 2.72 -3.94 -3.95
C SER A 392 2.24 -4.64 -5.22
N TYR A 393 1.03 -5.17 -5.21
CA TYR A 393 0.55 -6.04 -6.28
C TYR A 393 0.13 -5.29 -7.55
N GLY A 394 -0.48 -4.11 -7.45
CA GLY A 394 -0.78 -3.28 -8.61
C GLY A 394 0.47 -2.94 -9.43
N PRO A 395 1.52 -2.38 -8.80
CA PRO A 395 2.81 -2.17 -9.46
C PRO A 395 3.45 -3.45 -10.01
N ALA A 396 3.35 -4.59 -9.33
CA ALA A 396 3.89 -5.85 -9.81
C ALA A 396 3.18 -6.33 -11.08
N VAL A 397 1.84 -6.19 -11.14
CA VAL A 397 1.07 -6.49 -12.34
C VAL A 397 1.37 -5.52 -13.47
N GLU A 398 1.38 -4.21 -13.18
CA GLU A 398 1.54 -3.15 -14.17
C GLU A 398 2.92 -3.15 -14.82
N TYR A 399 3.98 -3.27 -14.01
CA TYR A 399 5.35 -3.07 -14.48
C TYR A 399 6.13 -4.36 -14.72
N LEU A 400 5.79 -5.44 -14.02
CA LEU A 400 6.48 -6.73 -14.14
C LEU A 400 5.64 -7.78 -14.89
N GLY A 401 4.40 -7.44 -15.28
CA GLY A 401 3.51 -8.33 -16.02
C GLY A 401 3.01 -9.53 -15.22
N TRP A 402 2.92 -9.42 -13.89
CA TRP A 402 2.38 -10.51 -13.09
C TRP A 402 0.93 -10.82 -13.46
N GLY A 403 0.63 -12.11 -13.57
CA GLY A 403 -0.74 -12.61 -13.69
C GLY A 403 -1.30 -13.06 -12.34
N THR A 404 -2.54 -13.52 -12.34
CA THR A 404 -3.22 -13.97 -11.12
C THR A 404 -2.50 -15.11 -10.39
N VAL A 405 -1.79 -15.95 -11.14
CA VAL A 405 -1.13 -17.16 -10.64
C VAL A 405 0.40 -17.03 -10.55
N ASN A 406 0.96 -15.84 -10.49
CA ASN A 406 2.35 -15.68 -10.11
C ASN A 406 2.53 -16.18 -8.67
N TYR A 407 3.43 -17.13 -8.46
CA TYR A 407 3.65 -17.73 -7.15
C TYR A 407 4.65 -16.95 -6.32
N ILE A 408 4.37 -16.83 -5.02
CA ILE A 408 5.20 -16.12 -4.05
C ILE A 408 5.32 -17.00 -2.81
N LYS A 409 6.54 -17.17 -2.28
CA LYS A 409 6.76 -17.92 -1.03
C LYS A 409 6.39 -17.04 0.17
N ASP A 410 5.41 -17.50 0.96
CA ASP A 410 5.05 -16.94 2.27
C ASP A 410 5.82 -17.70 3.35
N GLU A 411 6.98 -17.21 3.70
CA GLU A 411 7.98 -17.77 4.61
C GLU A 411 8.66 -16.64 5.41
N PRO A 412 9.42 -16.91 6.50
CA PRO A 412 10.14 -15.87 7.23
C PRO A 412 10.94 -14.96 6.30
N HIS A 413 10.74 -13.65 6.45
CA HIS A 413 11.34 -12.65 5.57
C HIS A 413 11.56 -11.33 6.33
N THR A 414 12.44 -10.47 5.81
CA THR A 414 12.81 -9.20 6.44
C THR A 414 12.66 -8.01 5.49
N TYR A 415 12.49 -6.86 6.07
CA TYR A 415 12.77 -5.59 5.41
C TYR A 415 14.25 -5.50 5.01
N SER A 416 14.58 -4.63 4.09
CA SER A 416 15.99 -4.33 3.71
C SER A 416 16.83 -3.82 4.88
N THR A 417 16.19 -3.33 5.95
CA THR A 417 16.82 -2.93 7.20
C THR A 417 17.17 -4.10 8.13
N GLY A 418 16.81 -5.34 7.77
CA GLY A 418 17.00 -6.55 8.57
C GLY A 418 15.89 -6.84 9.59
N GLN A 419 14.94 -5.94 9.77
CA GLN A 419 13.80 -6.17 10.69
C GLN A 419 12.85 -7.23 10.12
N PRO A 420 12.36 -8.17 10.95
CA PRO A 420 11.45 -9.21 10.48
C PRO A 420 10.07 -8.68 10.09
N MET A 421 9.53 -9.23 9.00
CA MET A 421 8.14 -9.02 8.59
C MET A 421 7.29 -10.18 9.08
N ASN A 422 6.27 -9.87 9.87
CA ASN A 422 5.33 -10.86 10.36
C ASN A 422 3.97 -10.76 9.66
N ASN A 423 3.36 -11.90 9.37
CA ASN A 423 1.96 -11.97 9.02
C ASN A 423 1.08 -11.71 10.26
N SER A 424 -0.15 -11.27 10.06
CA SER A 424 -1.06 -10.92 11.16
C SER A 424 -1.39 -12.10 12.09
N ASP A 425 -1.37 -13.33 11.57
CA ASP A 425 -1.58 -14.58 12.28
C ASP A 425 -0.28 -15.23 12.77
N ARG A 426 0.88 -14.58 12.52
CA ARG A 426 2.24 -15.08 12.79
C ARG A 426 2.56 -16.42 12.11
N GLY A 427 1.69 -16.91 11.22
CA GLY A 427 1.87 -18.13 10.45
C GLY A 427 2.39 -17.88 9.04
N TYR A 428 2.80 -18.96 8.37
CA TYR A 428 3.26 -18.96 6.97
C TYR A 428 2.54 -20.05 6.19
N TYR A 429 2.15 -19.74 4.96
CA TYR A 429 1.35 -20.65 4.13
C TYR A 429 2.15 -21.26 2.97
N GLY A 430 3.47 -21.09 2.95
CA GLY A 430 4.33 -21.59 1.89
C GLY A 430 4.09 -20.90 0.55
N VAL A 431 4.10 -21.66 -0.54
CA VAL A 431 3.94 -21.09 -1.88
C VAL A 431 2.47 -20.79 -2.17
N LEU A 432 2.18 -19.54 -2.51
CA LEU A 432 0.83 -19.07 -2.82
C LEU A 432 0.78 -18.38 -4.19
N PRO A 433 -0.27 -18.59 -4.99
CA PRO A 433 -0.51 -17.75 -6.16
C PRO A 433 -0.93 -16.32 -5.71
N MET A 434 -0.60 -15.34 -6.52
CA MET A 434 -0.79 -13.91 -6.20
C MET A 434 -2.23 -13.59 -5.77
N TYR A 435 -3.23 -14.13 -6.46
CA TYR A 435 -4.63 -13.84 -6.11
C TYR A 435 -4.99 -14.30 -4.69
N ARG A 436 -4.44 -15.43 -4.22
CA ARG A 436 -4.63 -15.91 -2.84
C ARG A 436 -3.78 -15.11 -1.85
N ALA A 437 -2.54 -14.80 -2.20
CA ALA A 437 -1.64 -14.00 -1.35
C ALA A 437 -2.25 -12.62 -1.05
N LEU A 438 -2.78 -11.93 -2.07
CA LEU A 438 -3.50 -10.66 -1.91
C LEU A 438 -4.84 -10.86 -1.19
N GLY A 439 -5.61 -11.87 -1.57
CA GLY A 439 -6.94 -12.15 -1.00
C GLY A 439 -6.93 -12.57 0.47
N LEU A 440 -5.87 -13.28 0.91
CA LEU A 440 -5.60 -13.62 2.30
C LEU A 440 -4.84 -12.52 3.05
N SER A 441 -4.50 -11.44 2.35
CA SER A 441 -3.82 -10.28 2.94
C SER A 441 -2.47 -10.58 3.60
N ARG A 442 -1.65 -11.49 3.03
CA ARG A 442 -0.35 -11.85 3.60
C ARG A 442 0.61 -10.65 3.55
N ASN A 443 1.29 -10.37 4.66
CA ASN A 443 2.23 -9.24 4.76
C ASN A 443 3.55 -9.55 4.07
N VAL A 444 4.08 -10.74 4.31
CA VAL A 444 5.36 -11.19 3.75
C VAL A 444 5.33 -11.16 2.22
N THR A 445 4.29 -11.71 1.62
CA THR A 445 4.18 -11.74 0.16
C THR A 445 3.98 -10.34 -0.44
N ALA A 446 3.33 -9.43 0.29
CA ALA A 446 3.18 -8.04 -0.13
C ALA A 446 4.53 -7.29 -0.08
N LEU A 447 5.33 -7.50 0.96
CA LEU A 447 6.69 -6.95 1.05
C LEU A 447 7.57 -7.50 -0.07
N LYS A 448 7.58 -8.80 -0.31
CA LYS A 448 8.33 -9.42 -1.42
C LYS A 448 7.92 -8.85 -2.78
N ALA A 449 6.63 -8.65 -3.04
CA ALA A 449 6.15 -8.01 -4.27
C ALA A 449 6.67 -6.58 -4.40
N PHE A 450 6.60 -5.77 -3.33
CA PHE A 450 7.15 -4.42 -3.29
C PHE A 450 8.65 -4.40 -3.57
N GLN A 451 9.43 -5.25 -2.88
CA GLN A 451 10.88 -5.35 -3.06
C GLN A 451 11.25 -5.80 -4.47
N THR A 452 10.50 -6.75 -5.06
CA THR A 452 10.71 -7.17 -6.44
C THR A 452 10.50 -6.02 -7.41
N VAL A 453 9.39 -5.27 -7.29
CA VAL A 453 9.16 -4.08 -8.13
C VAL A 453 10.25 -3.03 -7.91
N SER A 454 10.60 -2.76 -6.65
CA SER A 454 11.64 -1.78 -6.32
C SER A 454 12.99 -2.15 -6.91
N LYS A 455 13.33 -3.44 -6.92
CA LYS A 455 14.58 -3.97 -7.50
C LYS A 455 14.59 -3.89 -9.03
N GLU A 456 13.52 -4.32 -9.69
CA GLU A 456 13.48 -4.47 -11.15
C GLU A 456 13.27 -3.13 -11.89
N VAL A 457 12.43 -2.24 -11.36
CA VAL A 457 12.05 -0.99 -12.03
C VAL A 457 12.20 0.27 -11.16
N GLY A 458 12.63 0.12 -9.91
CA GLY A 458 12.85 1.21 -8.97
C GLY A 458 11.60 1.64 -8.19
N SER A 459 11.79 2.06 -6.93
CA SER A 459 10.69 2.48 -6.04
C SER A 459 9.96 3.73 -6.54
N LYS A 460 10.57 4.52 -7.44
CA LYS A 460 9.92 5.65 -8.11
C LYS A 460 8.68 5.23 -8.89
N LYS A 461 8.71 4.04 -9.52
CA LYS A 461 7.55 3.49 -10.24
C LYS A 461 6.39 3.17 -9.30
N ILE A 462 6.68 2.71 -8.08
CA ILE A 462 5.67 2.51 -7.04
C ILE A 462 5.03 3.85 -6.64
N ALA A 463 5.87 4.90 -6.47
CA ALA A 463 5.36 6.25 -6.18
C ALA A 463 4.48 6.78 -7.31
N GLU A 464 4.92 6.64 -8.56
CA GLU A 464 4.15 7.06 -9.75
C GLU A 464 2.80 6.35 -9.82
N PHE A 465 2.75 5.05 -9.55
CA PHE A 465 1.51 4.27 -9.55
C PHE A 465 0.53 4.79 -8.47
N ALA A 466 1.00 4.97 -7.23
CA ALA A 466 0.18 5.50 -6.14
C ALA A 466 -0.31 6.93 -6.44
N THR A 467 0.56 7.79 -6.96
CA THR A 467 0.21 9.19 -7.30
C THR A 467 -0.85 9.26 -8.41
N LYS A 468 -0.77 8.39 -9.41
CA LYS A 468 -1.81 8.28 -10.46
C LYS A 468 -3.17 7.86 -9.90
N LEU A 469 -3.19 7.18 -8.75
CA LEU A 469 -4.39 6.79 -8.01
C LEU A 469 -4.85 7.87 -7.00
N GLY A 470 -4.24 9.05 -7.00
CA GLY A 470 -4.57 10.13 -6.08
C GLY A 470 -3.99 9.97 -4.66
N ILE A 471 -3.10 9.01 -4.45
CA ILE A 471 -2.43 8.78 -3.16
C ILE A 471 -1.02 9.34 -3.22
N THR A 472 -0.69 10.29 -2.34
CA THR A 472 0.67 10.84 -2.24
C THR A 472 1.50 10.00 -1.26
N PRO A 473 2.51 9.24 -1.74
CA PRO A 473 3.37 8.45 -0.86
C PRO A 473 4.37 9.35 -0.11
N GLU A 474 4.84 8.88 1.04
CA GLU A 474 6.01 9.47 1.68
C GLU A 474 7.26 9.06 0.90
N ILE A 475 8.07 10.07 0.55
CA ILE A 475 9.32 9.87 -0.16
C ILE A 475 10.44 10.40 0.72
N GLU A 476 11.37 9.53 1.08
CA GLU A 476 12.59 9.89 1.79
C GLU A 476 13.80 9.52 0.94
N ASN A 477 14.74 10.45 0.77
CA ASN A 477 15.93 10.26 -0.07
C ASN A 477 15.61 9.74 -1.48
N GLY A 478 14.48 10.17 -2.07
CA GLY A 478 14.02 9.79 -3.39
C GLY A 478 13.42 8.38 -3.49
N ARG A 479 13.15 7.70 -2.36
CA ARG A 479 12.60 6.35 -2.30
C ARG A 479 11.31 6.30 -1.49
N VAL A 480 10.42 5.40 -1.88
CA VAL A 480 9.25 5.01 -1.08
C VAL A 480 9.68 3.94 -0.08
N HIS A 481 9.32 4.11 1.19
CA HIS A 481 9.63 3.12 2.23
C HIS A 481 8.91 1.80 2.01
N GLU A 482 9.58 0.69 2.32
CA GLU A 482 9.02 -0.66 2.22
C GLU A 482 7.79 -0.85 3.12
N ALA A 483 7.67 -0.09 4.22
CA ALA A 483 6.51 -0.09 5.11
C ALA A 483 5.20 0.28 4.40
N HIS A 484 5.26 1.01 3.27
CA HIS A 484 4.09 1.28 2.44
C HIS A 484 3.45 0.00 1.87
N SER A 485 4.22 -1.08 1.72
CA SER A 485 3.71 -2.39 1.28
C SER A 485 2.57 -2.92 2.14
N ILE A 486 2.50 -2.51 3.40
CA ILE A 486 1.46 -2.90 4.36
C ILE A 486 0.66 -1.70 4.91
N GLY A 487 0.90 -0.50 4.36
CA GLY A 487 0.18 0.72 4.72
C GLY A 487 0.59 1.34 6.04
N SER A 488 1.79 1.05 6.51
CA SER A 488 2.39 1.69 7.68
C SER A 488 3.21 2.90 7.22
N PHE A 489 2.58 4.06 7.22
CA PHE A 489 3.22 5.35 6.98
C PHE A 489 2.49 6.42 7.79
N THR A 490 3.23 7.46 8.19
CA THR A 490 2.75 8.42 9.20
C THR A 490 1.79 9.45 8.64
N GLY A 491 1.73 9.58 7.32
CA GLY A 491 0.85 10.53 6.67
C GLY A 491 1.13 12.00 7.03
N SER A 492 2.37 12.30 7.48
CA SER A 492 2.75 13.68 7.80
C SER A 492 2.70 14.54 6.53
N THR A 493 1.67 15.39 6.45
CA THR A 493 1.51 16.38 5.39
C THR A 493 1.74 17.78 5.95
N LYS A 494 1.96 18.73 5.06
CA LYS A 494 1.71 20.13 5.37
C LYS A 494 0.24 20.27 5.83
N GLU A 495 0.03 21.12 6.83
CA GLU A 495 -1.27 21.37 7.41
C GLU A 495 -2.36 21.54 6.33
N GLY A 496 -3.43 20.74 6.38
CA GLY A 496 -4.60 20.87 5.51
C GLY A 496 -4.75 19.87 4.38
N GLU A 497 -3.75 19.02 4.06
CA GLU A 497 -3.86 18.00 3.02
C GLU A 497 -3.99 16.59 3.65
N SER A 498 -5.06 15.88 3.32
CA SER A 498 -5.21 14.46 3.70
C SER A 498 -4.55 13.59 2.63
N ARG A 499 -3.54 12.81 3.03
CA ARG A 499 -2.92 11.80 2.16
C ARG A 499 -3.78 10.54 2.05
N THR A 500 -4.50 10.22 3.12
CA THR A 500 -5.29 8.99 3.23
C THR A 500 -6.56 9.26 4.00
N SER A 501 -7.64 9.49 3.27
CA SER A 501 -8.99 9.62 3.82
C SER A 501 -9.92 8.63 3.11
N PRO A 502 -11.11 8.34 3.63
CA PRO A 502 -12.12 7.61 2.89
C PRO A 502 -12.36 8.17 1.48
N MET A 503 -12.31 9.49 1.31
CA MET A 503 -12.49 10.15 0.02
C MET A 503 -11.35 9.81 -0.96
N THR A 504 -10.09 9.93 -0.54
CA THR A 504 -8.94 9.61 -1.40
C THR A 504 -8.89 8.11 -1.74
N MET A 505 -9.23 7.26 -0.77
CA MET A 505 -9.31 5.82 -0.98
C MET A 505 -10.46 5.41 -1.90
N ALA A 506 -11.59 6.15 -1.88
CA ALA A 506 -12.69 5.92 -2.83
C ALA A 506 -12.26 6.18 -4.27
N GLY A 507 -11.52 7.25 -4.52
CA GLY A 507 -10.93 7.53 -5.84
C GLY A 507 -9.95 6.46 -6.29
N ALA A 508 -9.02 6.06 -5.40
CA ALA A 508 -8.01 5.06 -5.70
C ALA A 508 -8.61 3.68 -6.03
N TYR A 509 -9.59 3.24 -5.24
CA TYR A 509 -10.27 1.95 -5.47
C TYR A 509 -11.28 2.02 -6.61
N GLY A 510 -11.89 3.18 -6.84
CA GLY A 510 -12.73 3.45 -8.01
C GLY A 510 -11.99 3.25 -9.32
N ALA A 511 -10.68 3.55 -9.37
CA ALA A 511 -9.87 3.34 -10.56
C ALA A 511 -9.72 1.84 -10.92
N PHE A 512 -9.65 0.94 -9.93
CA PHE A 512 -9.67 -0.51 -10.21
C PHE A 512 -11.03 -0.94 -10.76
N SER A 513 -12.13 -0.42 -10.20
CA SER A 513 -13.50 -0.66 -10.71
C SER A 513 -13.66 -0.16 -12.14
N ASN A 514 -13.12 1.01 -12.45
CA ASN A 514 -13.25 1.73 -13.72
C ASN A 514 -12.17 1.37 -14.75
N GLY A 515 -11.76 0.10 -14.80
CA GLY A 515 -10.83 -0.37 -15.84
C GLY A 515 -9.48 0.36 -15.88
N GLY A 516 -8.99 0.85 -14.73
CA GLY A 516 -7.70 1.54 -14.59
C GLY A 516 -7.76 3.05 -14.77
N THR A 517 -8.93 3.65 -14.94
CA THR A 517 -9.10 5.09 -15.04
C THR A 517 -9.40 5.69 -13.67
N TYR A 518 -8.50 6.52 -13.17
CA TYR A 518 -8.74 7.33 -11.98
C TYR A 518 -9.57 8.56 -12.34
N ILE A 519 -10.61 8.82 -11.56
CA ILE A 519 -11.39 10.05 -11.59
C ILE A 519 -11.42 10.60 -10.16
N GLU A 520 -11.05 11.85 -10.03
CA GLU A 520 -11.04 12.50 -8.72
C GLU A 520 -12.46 12.57 -8.14
N PRO A 521 -12.70 12.06 -6.93
CA PRO A 521 -14.00 12.13 -6.29
C PRO A 521 -14.47 13.58 -6.15
N HIS A 522 -15.73 13.83 -6.48
CA HIS A 522 -16.34 15.16 -6.42
C HIS A 522 -17.80 15.08 -6.05
N THR A 523 -18.26 16.04 -5.25
CA THR A 523 -19.67 16.14 -4.86
C THR A 523 -20.47 17.00 -5.82
N ILE A 524 -19.80 17.96 -6.47
CA ILE A 524 -20.43 19.01 -7.30
C ILE A 524 -20.48 18.57 -8.75
N THR A 525 -21.64 18.69 -9.37
CA THR A 525 -21.84 18.44 -10.81
C THR A 525 -21.95 19.75 -11.60
N LYS A 526 -22.55 20.79 -10.98
CA LYS A 526 -22.76 22.09 -11.63
C LYS A 526 -22.89 23.19 -10.58
N ILE A 527 -22.33 24.36 -10.86
CA ILE A 527 -22.48 25.58 -10.07
C ILE A 527 -23.08 26.66 -10.99
N VAL A 528 -24.04 27.41 -10.48
CA VAL A 528 -24.60 28.59 -11.17
C VAL A 528 -24.47 29.77 -10.23
N ASN A 529 -23.74 30.80 -10.64
CA ASN A 529 -23.69 32.07 -9.91
C ASN A 529 -25.06 32.71 -9.97
N ARG A 530 -25.61 33.20 -8.84
CA ARG A 530 -26.97 33.77 -8.76
C ARG A 530 -27.04 35.24 -9.13
N ASP A 531 -25.88 35.89 -9.22
CA ASP A 531 -25.80 37.30 -9.58
C ASP A 531 -25.47 37.47 -11.07
N THR A 532 -24.52 36.69 -11.60
CA THR A 532 -24.05 36.76 -13.00
C THR A 532 -24.68 35.75 -13.92
N GLU A 533 -25.36 34.72 -13.37
CA GLU A 533 -25.90 33.57 -14.07
C GLU A 533 -24.83 32.70 -14.76
N ASP A 534 -23.53 32.95 -14.48
CA ASP A 534 -22.45 32.13 -14.98
C ASP A 534 -22.56 30.68 -14.50
N VAL A 535 -22.31 29.77 -15.43
CA VAL A 535 -22.41 28.32 -15.19
C VAL A 535 -21.04 27.67 -15.24
N ILE A 536 -20.69 26.96 -14.18
CA ILE A 536 -19.49 26.10 -14.12
C ILE A 536 -19.99 24.66 -14.09
N ILE A 537 -19.58 23.85 -15.07
CA ILE A 537 -19.79 22.39 -15.06
C ILE A 537 -18.55 21.75 -14.44
N ALA A 538 -18.78 20.81 -13.55
CA ALA A 538 -17.66 20.09 -12.89
C ALA A 538 -16.80 19.35 -13.95
N ASN A 539 -15.49 19.55 -13.83
CA ASN A 539 -14.49 18.87 -14.65
C ASN A 539 -13.43 18.25 -13.73
N PRO A 540 -13.74 17.08 -13.11
CA PRO A 540 -12.83 16.42 -12.20
C PRO A 540 -11.56 15.98 -12.92
N LYS A 541 -10.43 15.98 -12.18
CA LYS A 541 -9.18 15.44 -12.69
C LYS A 541 -9.38 13.98 -13.07
N LYS A 542 -8.99 13.64 -14.29
CA LYS A 542 -9.10 12.29 -14.86
C LYS A 542 -7.78 11.88 -15.48
N ASN A 543 -7.32 10.66 -15.19
CA ASN A 543 -6.13 10.11 -15.82
C ASN A 543 -6.16 8.58 -15.86
N LYS A 544 -5.42 8.01 -16.82
CA LYS A 544 -5.13 6.58 -16.83
C LYS A 544 -4.14 6.27 -15.73
N ALA A 545 -4.57 5.57 -14.69
CA ALA A 545 -3.72 5.20 -13.56
C ALA A 545 -2.96 3.90 -13.83
N MET A 546 -3.61 2.95 -14.52
CA MET A 546 -3.05 1.65 -14.88
C MET A 546 -3.71 1.11 -16.15
N GLU A 547 -3.19 0.02 -16.70
CA GLU A 547 -3.82 -0.70 -17.80
C GLU A 547 -5.10 -1.42 -17.34
N ALA A 548 -6.06 -1.57 -18.26
CA ALA A 548 -7.31 -2.29 -17.96
C ALA A 548 -7.05 -3.75 -17.56
N SER A 549 -6.01 -4.36 -18.11
CA SER A 549 -5.56 -5.70 -17.72
C SER A 549 -5.07 -5.75 -16.27
N THR A 550 -4.33 -4.74 -15.82
CA THR A 550 -3.89 -4.63 -14.43
C THR A 550 -5.08 -4.51 -13.49
N ALA A 551 -6.00 -3.60 -13.80
CA ALA A 551 -7.23 -3.45 -13.03
C ALA A 551 -8.01 -4.78 -12.93
N TYR A 552 -8.16 -5.51 -14.05
CA TYR A 552 -8.87 -6.79 -14.07
C TYR A 552 -8.20 -7.87 -13.23
N ILE A 553 -6.87 -8.00 -13.31
CA ILE A 553 -6.09 -9.00 -12.52
C ILE A 553 -6.22 -8.72 -11.01
N ILE A 554 -6.19 -7.43 -10.62
CA ILE A 554 -6.42 -7.02 -9.24
C ILE A 554 -7.88 -7.25 -8.83
N ASN A 555 -8.86 -6.91 -9.70
CA ASN A 555 -10.28 -7.16 -9.46
C ASN A 555 -10.57 -8.64 -9.22
N TYR A 556 -9.99 -9.54 -10.03
CA TYR A 556 -10.10 -10.98 -9.83
C TYR A 556 -9.63 -11.40 -8.44
N SER A 557 -8.47 -10.91 -8.02
CA SER A 557 -7.89 -11.22 -6.71
C SER A 557 -8.73 -10.70 -5.54
N LEU A 558 -9.27 -9.47 -5.67
CA LEU A 558 -10.09 -8.84 -4.65
C LEU A 558 -11.53 -9.37 -4.64
N ALA A 559 -12.08 -9.82 -5.77
CA ALA A 559 -13.35 -10.53 -5.83
C ALA A 559 -13.23 -11.91 -5.14
N TRP A 560 -12.10 -12.60 -5.36
CA TRP A 560 -11.80 -13.83 -4.60
C TRP A 560 -11.68 -13.53 -3.10
N SER A 561 -11.07 -12.41 -2.70
CA SER A 561 -11.00 -11.98 -1.31
C SER A 561 -12.39 -11.82 -0.68
N ALA A 562 -13.34 -11.24 -1.44
CA ALA A 562 -14.71 -11.01 -1.00
C ALA A 562 -15.58 -12.28 -0.93
N THR A 563 -15.24 -13.35 -1.67
CA THR A 563 -16.03 -14.60 -1.70
C THR A 563 -15.40 -15.71 -0.88
N SER A 564 -14.09 -15.81 -0.87
CA SER A 564 -13.33 -16.96 -0.32
C SER A 564 -12.17 -16.57 0.56
N GLY A 565 -11.73 -15.30 0.53
CA GLY A 565 -10.59 -14.80 1.27
C GLY A 565 -10.97 -14.03 2.55
N LEU A 566 -10.06 -13.12 2.96
CA LEU A 566 -10.17 -12.42 4.25
C LEU A 566 -11.34 -11.43 4.30
N ALA A 567 -11.78 -10.89 3.17
CA ALA A 567 -12.91 -9.96 3.11
C ALA A 567 -14.28 -10.65 3.00
N ARG A 568 -14.36 -11.99 3.03
CA ARG A 568 -15.61 -12.75 2.85
C ARG A 568 -16.72 -12.31 3.83
N ALA A 569 -16.39 -12.19 5.10
CA ALA A 569 -17.35 -11.81 6.12
C ALA A 569 -17.91 -10.39 5.89
N ALA A 570 -17.08 -9.49 5.37
CA ALA A 570 -17.45 -8.11 5.10
C ALA A 570 -18.20 -7.93 3.77
N ALA A 571 -17.75 -8.58 2.71
CA ALA A 571 -18.07 -8.17 1.34
C ALA A 571 -18.78 -9.24 0.49
N ASN A 572 -19.08 -10.42 1.02
CA ASN A 572 -19.90 -11.41 0.30
C ASN A 572 -21.38 -11.01 0.36
N ILE A 573 -21.87 -10.32 -0.66
CA ILE A 573 -23.22 -9.77 -0.76
C ILE A 573 -24.00 -10.56 -1.82
N ASN A 574 -25.16 -11.10 -1.45
CA ASN A 574 -26.00 -11.85 -2.39
C ASN A 574 -26.46 -10.97 -3.58
N GLY A 575 -26.28 -11.48 -4.80
CA GLY A 575 -26.68 -10.79 -6.03
C GLY A 575 -25.79 -9.61 -6.44
N VAL A 576 -24.62 -9.43 -5.79
CA VAL A 576 -23.68 -8.36 -6.12
C VAL A 576 -22.26 -8.92 -6.18
N GLN A 577 -21.55 -8.73 -7.29
CA GLN A 577 -20.13 -9.02 -7.35
C GLN A 577 -19.35 -7.87 -6.74
N VAL A 578 -18.71 -8.14 -5.61
CA VAL A 578 -17.88 -7.18 -4.87
C VAL A 578 -16.42 -7.61 -4.92
N ALA A 579 -15.54 -6.68 -5.20
CA ALA A 579 -14.10 -6.78 -4.96
C ALA A 579 -13.76 -5.95 -3.72
N ALA A 580 -13.03 -6.52 -2.74
CA ALA A 580 -12.82 -5.82 -1.49
C ALA A 580 -11.47 -6.13 -0.85
N LYS A 581 -10.94 -5.13 -0.15
CA LYS A 581 -9.74 -5.24 0.68
C LYS A 581 -9.99 -4.67 2.06
N THR A 582 -9.67 -5.46 3.08
CA THR A 582 -9.67 -5.05 4.48
C THR A 582 -8.34 -4.42 4.87
N GLY A 583 -8.36 -3.46 5.78
CA GLY A 583 -7.20 -2.84 6.38
C GLY A 583 -7.32 -2.76 7.89
N THR A 584 -6.19 -2.87 8.56
CA THR A 584 -6.07 -2.71 10.01
C THR A 584 -4.69 -2.15 10.29
N SER A 585 -4.59 -1.13 11.14
CA SER A 585 -3.33 -0.67 11.69
C SER A 585 -3.29 -0.95 13.19
N ASN A 586 -2.12 -1.29 13.69
CA ASN A 586 -1.88 -1.53 15.11
C ASN A 586 -1.11 -0.34 15.70
N PHE A 587 -1.15 -0.22 17.02
CA PHE A 587 -0.26 0.67 17.74
C PHE A 587 1.16 0.08 17.76
N ASP A 588 2.17 0.94 17.68
CA ASP A 588 3.54 0.54 17.95
C ASP A 588 3.73 0.22 19.45
N GLU A 589 4.79 -0.51 19.78
CA GLU A 589 5.02 -0.99 21.14
C GLU A 589 5.24 0.16 22.13
N GLN A 590 5.93 1.24 21.71
CA GLN A 590 6.19 2.40 22.59
C GLN A 590 4.89 3.13 22.89
N THR A 591 4.05 3.34 21.91
CA THR A 591 2.72 3.94 22.06
C THR A 591 1.84 3.07 22.95
N SER A 592 1.83 1.76 22.71
CA SER A 592 1.02 0.81 23.51
C SER A 592 1.44 0.85 24.99
N LYS A 593 2.72 0.83 25.28
CA LYS A 593 3.26 0.95 26.65
C LYS A 593 2.93 2.30 27.28
N LYS A 594 3.12 3.40 26.53
CA LYS A 594 2.90 4.77 27.02
C LYS A 594 1.47 5.03 27.44
N TYR A 595 0.49 4.48 26.74
CA TYR A 595 -0.93 4.73 26.96
C TYR A 595 -1.66 3.53 27.59
N GLY A 596 -0.96 2.48 28.00
CA GLY A 596 -1.58 1.29 28.59
C GLY A 596 -2.52 0.54 27.64
N ILE A 597 -2.25 0.58 26.33
CA ILE A 597 -3.09 -0.02 25.29
C ILE A 597 -2.74 -1.49 25.16
N SER A 598 -3.75 -2.36 25.15
CA SER A 598 -3.57 -3.80 24.93
C SER A 598 -2.93 -4.08 23.56
N SER A 599 -2.01 -5.03 23.51
CA SER A 599 -1.36 -5.47 22.25
C SER A 599 -2.33 -6.00 21.20
N ASN A 600 -3.56 -6.38 21.61
CA ASN A 600 -4.62 -6.83 20.71
C ASN A 600 -5.50 -5.68 20.21
N SER A 601 -5.30 -4.47 20.70
CA SER A 601 -6.03 -3.30 20.24
C SER A 601 -5.54 -2.83 18.90
N VAL A 602 -6.44 -2.29 18.10
CA VAL A 602 -6.15 -1.73 16.78
C VAL A 602 -6.42 -0.23 16.78
N ASN A 603 -5.65 0.50 15.99
CA ASN A 603 -5.77 1.95 15.85
C ASN A 603 -6.86 2.31 14.85
N ASP A 604 -6.79 1.72 13.67
CA ASP A 604 -7.65 2.05 12.55
C ASP A 604 -8.20 0.78 11.89
N LEU A 605 -9.47 0.81 11.54
CA LEU A 605 -10.14 -0.23 10.77
C LEU A 605 -10.60 0.35 9.44
N TRP A 606 -10.32 -0.36 8.35
CA TRP A 606 -10.65 0.03 7.00
C TRP A 606 -11.27 -1.11 6.21
N VAL A 607 -12.20 -0.80 5.34
CA VAL A 607 -12.54 -1.61 4.17
C VAL A 607 -12.72 -0.70 2.99
N CYS A 608 -12.07 -1.05 1.89
CA CYS A 608 -12.31 -0.47 0.58
C CYS A 608 -12.87 -1.58 -0.31
N GLY A 609 -14.11 -1.44 -0.74
CA GLY A 609 -14.74 -2.41 -1.60
C GLY A 609 -15.59 -1.73 -2.66
N TYR A 610 -15.76 -2.41 -3.79
CA TYR A 610 -16.40 -1.86 -4.96
C TYR A 610 -17.06 -2.94 -5.80
N THR A 611 -18.07 -2.51 -6.54
CA THR A 611 -18.74 -3.24 -7.64
C THR A 611 -18.19 -2.73 -8.97
N PRO A 612 -18.63 -3.22 -10.11
CA PRO A 612 -18.25 -2.65 -11.41
C PRO A 612 -18.60 -1.17 -11.65
N SER A 613 -19.46 -0.59 -10.81
CA SER A 613 -19.90 0.81 -10.97
C SER A 613 -19.87 1.66 -9.72
N GLN A 614 -19.67 1.09 -8.53
CA GLN A 614 -19.80 1.82 -7.28
C GLN A 614 -18.69 1.43 -6.31
N THR A 615 -18.16 2.38 -5.57
CA THR A 615 -17.14 2.16 -4.54
C THR A 615 -17.65 2.64 -3.19
N ILE A 616 -17.43 1.84 -2.14
CA ILE A 616 -17.67 2.21 -0.74
C ILE A 616 -16.36 2.03 0.02
N THR A 617 -15.92 3.09 0.68
CA THR A 617 -14.76 3.08 1.57
C THR A 617 -15.16 3.62 2.94
N PHE A 618 -14.57 3.06 3.99
CA PHE A 618 -14.73 3.63 5.31
C PHE A 618 -13.45 3.52 6.13
N TRP A 619 -13.31 4.45 7.06
CA TRP A 619 -12.44 4.40 8.22
C TRP A 619 -13.30 4.33 9.49
N TYR A 620 -12.88 3.55 10.47
CA TYR A 620 -13.53 3.40 11.76
C TYR A 620 -12.45 3.33 12.85
N GLY A 621 -12.56 4.15 13.89
CA GLY A 621 -11.57 4.19 14.96
C GLY A 621 -11.75 5.39 15.89
N TYR A 622 -10.68 5.76 16.57
CA TYR A 622 -10.69 6.89 17.50
C TYR A 622 -9.91 8.09 16.92
N PRO A 623 -10.41 9.31 17.13
CA PRO A 623 -9.72 10.52 16.66
C PRO A 623 -8.33 10.68 17.25
N SER A 624 -8.17 10.34 18.54
CA SER A 624 -6.94 10.51 19.30
C SER A 624 -6.72 9.36 20.28
N ILE A 625 -5.45 9.03 20.51
CA ILE A 625 -5.00 8.05 21.52
C ILE A 625 -4.63 8.71 22.86
N LYS A 626 -4.66 10.04 22.96
CA LYS A 626 -4.22 10.77 24.16
C LYS A 626 -4.98 10.37 25.42
N ASP A 627 -6.21 9.94 25.25
CA ASP A 627 -7.10 9.52 26.33
C ASP A 627 -7.06 8.00 26.55
N GLY A 628 -6.11 7.28 25.97
CA GLY A 628 -5.99 5.83 26.06
C GLY A 628 -7.06 5.05 25.29
N TYR A 629 -7.78 5.71 24.39
CA TYR A 629 -8.81 5.05 23.60
C TYR A 629 -8.23 4.26 22.46
N SER A 630 -8.55 3.00 22.44
CA SER A 630 -8.28 2.10 21.32
C SER A 630 -9.54 1.31 21.04
N THR A 631 -9.79 0.99 19.79
CA THR A 631 -10.86 0.07 19.50
C THR A 631 -10.47 -1.34 19.96
N THR A 632 -11.29 -1.94 20.81
CA THR A 632 -11.24 -3.37 21.08
C THR A 632 -11.92 -4.14 19.96
N ALA A 633 -12.37 -3.40 18.93
CA ALA A 633 -13.05 -3.93 17.79
C ALA A 633 -12.21 -5.02 17.17
N THR A 634 -12.63 -6.19 17.37
CA THR A 634 -12.20 -7.36 16.64
C THR A 634 -12.51 -7.16 15.15
N TRP A 635 -11.86 -7.89 14.29
CA TRP A 635 -12.19 -7.92 12.86
C TRP A 635 -13.70 -8.06 12.59
N SER A 636 -14.45 -8.67 13.53
CA SER A 636 -15.90 -8.83 13.43
C SER A 636 -16.66 -7.50 13.38
N VAL A 637 -16.23 -6.45 14.09
CA VAL A 637 -16.89 -5.12 14.02
C VAL A 637 -16.66 -4.50 12.66
N ARG A 638 -15.42 -4.50 12.18
CA ARG A 638 -15.06 -4.01 10.84
C ARG A 638 -15.89 -4.68 9.76
N ASP A 639 -15.95 -6.01 9.81
CA ASP A 639 -16.60 -6.81 8.79
C ASP A 639 -18.13 -6.64 8.82
N ARG A 640 -18.74 -6.61 10.02
CA ARG A 640 -20.19 -6.35 10.18
C ARG A 640 -20.56 -4.93 9.77
N PHE A 641 -19.72 -3.94 10.10
CA PHE A 641 -19.97 -2.55 9.73
C PHE A 641 -19.99 -2.40 8.20
N TYR A 642 -18.99 -2.94 7.52
CA TYR A 642 -18.96 -2.90 6.05
C TYR A 642 -20.10 -3.71 5.45
N LYS A 643 -20.40 -4.89 5.99
CA LYS A 643 -21.53 -5.73 5.53
C LYS A 643 -22.85 -4.96 5.57
N ASN A 644 -23.09 -4.23 6.66
CA ASN A 644 -24.27 -3.39 6.81
C ASN A 644 -24.30 -2.29 5.72
N LEU A 645 -23.20 -1.57 5.52
CA LEU A 645 -23.09 -0.54 4.48
C LEU A 645 -23.32 -1.14 3.08
N ALA A 646 -22.59 -2.18 2.72
CA ALA A 646 -22.59 -2.77 1.38
C ALA A 646 -23.96 -3.38 1.02
N THR A 647 -24.63 -4.01 1.98
CA THR A 647 -25.95 -4.62 1.76
C THR A 647 -27.04 -3.58 1.44
N ASN A 648 -26.95 -2.38 2.05
CA ASN A 648 -27.97 -1.36 1.93
C ASN A 648 -27.62 -0.27 0.88
N LEU A 649 -26.34 -0.14 0.51
CA LEU A 649 -25.90 0.94 -0.37
C LEU A 649 -25.59 0.49 -1.80
N PHE A 650 -25.03 -0.71 -2.00
CA PHE A 650 -24.77 -1.18 -3.37
C PHE A 650 -26.04 -1.50 -4.13
N ASP A 651 -26.09 -1.07 -5.38
CA ASP A 651 -27.18 -1.41 -6.29
C ASP A 651 -27.04 -2.87 -6.76
N ARG A 652 -28.13 -3.60 -6.75
CA ARG A 652 -28.19 -5.01 -7.18
C ARG A 652 -28.44 -5.11 -8.68
N THR A 653 -27.43 -4.72 -9.45
CA THR A 653 -27.53 -4.67 -10.94
C THR A 653 -27.24 -6.02 -11.61
N GLY A 654 -26.68 -7.00 -10.89
CA GLY A 654 -26.19 -8.25 -11.46
C GLY A 654 -24.93 -8.08 -12.34
N GLN A 655 -24.34 -6.90 -12.40
CA GLN A 655 -23.15 -6.64 -13.19
C GLN A 655 -21.95 -7.36 -12.61
N THR A 656 -21.05 -7.79 -13.52
CA THR A 656 -19.78 -8.42 -13.19
C THR A 656 -18.61 -7.63 -13.80
N PHE A 657 -17.41 -7.78 -13.22
CA PHE A 657 -16.20 -7.17 -13.77
C PHE A 657 -15.93 -7.73 -15.16
N LYS A 658 -15.99 -6.88 -16.19
CA LYS A 658 -15.78 -7.27 -17.58
C LYS A 658 -14.31 -7.59 -17.82
N ARG A 659 -14.06 -8.72 -18.46
CA ARG A 659 -12.72 -9.12 -18.89
C ARG A 659 -12.31 -8.30 -20.12
N PRO A 660 -11.19 -7.53 -20.06
CA PRO A 660 -10.67 -6.81 -21.21
C PRO A 660 -10.16 -7.76 -22.30
N SER A 661 -10.21 -7.32 -23.57
CA SER A 661 -9.75 -8.11 -24.72
C SER A 661 -8.24 -8.43 -24.71
N ASN A 662 -7.46 -7.68 -23.94
CA ASN A 662 -6.04 -7.90 -23.77
C ASN A 662 -5.69 -8.83 -22.59
N ILE A 663 -6.67 -9.49 -21.97
CA ILE A 663 -6.47 -10.56 -21.00
C ILE A 663 -6.52 -11.91 -21.70
N VAL A 664 -5.50 -12.72 -21.49
CA VAL A 664 -5.40 -14.10 -21.96
C VAL A 664 -5.34 -15.07 -20.79
N GLU A 665 -5.84 -16.29 -21.02
CA GLU A 665 -5.69 -17.39 -20.09
C GLU A 665 -4.47 -18.22 -20.49
N ALA A 666 -3.71 -18.64 -19.51
CA ALA A 666 -2.62 -19.58 -19.75
C ALA A 666 -2.51 -20.58 -18.59
N ALA A 667 -2.24 -21.83 -18.94
CA ALA A 667 -1.91 -22.86 -17.98
C ALA A 667 -0.43 -22.75 -17.59
N VAL A 668 -0.18 -22.75 -16.28
CA VAL A 668 1.15 -22.71 -15.69
C VAL A 668 1.36 -23.90 -14.77
N VAL A 669 2.60 -24.17 -14.44
CA VAL A 669 2.95 -25.21 -13.46
C VAL A 669 2.68 -24.69 -12.06
N LYS A 670 1.87 -25.41 -11.28
CA LYS A 670 1.60 -25.07 -9.88
C LYS A 670 2.89 -24.94 -9.08
N ASN A 671 2.96 -23.89 -8.26
CA ASN A 671 4.03 -23.63 -7.31
C ASN A 671 5.41 -23.41 -7.94
N SER A 672 5.53 -23.24 -9.26
CA SER A 672 6.83 -22.97 -9.89
C SER A 672 7.29 -21.54 -9.62
N ILE A 673 8.55 -21.38 -9.18
CA ILE A 673 9.24 -20.11 -8.97
C ILE A 673 10.66 -20.26 -9.56
N PRO A 674 11.00 -19.53 -10.63
CA PRO A 674 10.16 -18.64 -11.44
C PRO A 674 8.98 -19.35 -12.10
N LEU A 675 7.94 -18.57 -12.45
CA LEU A 675 6.72 -19.10 -13.06
C LEU A 675 7.01 -19.70 -14.44
N LYS A 676 6.58 -20.95 -14.68
CA LYS A 676 6.76 -21.66 -15.95
C LYS A 676 5.41 -21.98 -16.59
N LYS A 677 5.35 -21.83 -17.92
CA LYS A 677 4.21 -22.29 -18.70
C LYS A 677 4.10 -23.82 -18.63
N ALA A 678 2.89 -24.33 -18.46
CA ALA A 678 2.64 -25.75 -18.50
C ALA A 678 2.84 -26.31 -19.92
N SER A 679 3.52 -27.46 -20.04
CA SER A 679 3.66 -28.20 -21.29
C SER A 679 2.46 -29.14 -21.51
N ALA A 680 2.36 -29.74 -22.70
CA ALA A 680 1.38 -30.77 -22.98
C ALA A 680 1.51 -31.99 -22.02
N ASN A 681 2.71 -32.31 -21.59
CA ASN A 681 3.02 -33.41 -20.68
C ASN A 681 2.78 -33.09 -19.20
N THR A 682 2.46 -31.83 -18.86
CA THR A 682 2.19 -31.44 -17.47
C THR A 682 0.89 -32.12 -17.01
N PRO A 683 0.88 -32.88 -15.91
CA PRO A 683 -0.36 -33.48 -15.38
C PRO A 683 -1.37 -32.41 -15.00
N ASP A 684 -2.67 -32.68 -15.17
CA ASP A 684 -3.72 -31.71 -14.87
C ASP A 684 -3.73 -31.30 -13.38
N SER A 685 -3.41 -32.22 -12.47
CA SER A 685 -3.22 -31.94 -11.04
C SER A 685 -2.13 -30.91 -10.75
N MET A 686 -1.15 -30.77 -11.63
CA MET A 686 -0.01 -29.84 -11.55
C MET A 686 -0.18 -28.61 -12.43
N LYS A 687 -1.32 -28.46 -13.12
CA LYS A 687 -1.67 -27.26 -13.89
C LYS A 687 -2.52 -26.33 -13.07
N GLU A 688 -2.30 -25.04 -13.20
CA GLU A 688 -3.22 -23.98 -12.76
C GLU A 688 -3.41 -22.98 -13.89
N VAL A 689 -4.67 -22.66 -14.20
CA VAL A 689 -5.00 -21.67 -15.23
C VAL A 689 -5.08 -20.29 -14.57
N GLY A 690 -4.35 -19.34 -15.12
CA GLY A 690 -4.34 -17.96 -14.66
C GLY A 690 -4.63 -16.96 -15.76
N TYR A 691 -4.95 -15.74 -15.33
CA TYR A 691 -5.16 -14.59 -16.19
C TYR A 691 -3.89 -13.74 -16.27
N PHE A 692 -3.52 -13.38 -17.49
CA PHE A 692 -2.34 -12.58 -17.81
C PHE A 692 -2.70 -11.47 -18.79
N ALA A 693 -2.01 -10.35 -18.72
CA ALA A 693 -2.04 -9.40 -19.82
C ALA A 693 -1.42 -10.03 -21.08
N LYS A 694 -1.94 -9.72 -22.27
CA LYS A 694 -1.37 -10.20 -23.53
C LYS A 694 0.10 -9.81 -23.65
N GLY A 695 0.95 -10.80 -23.89
CA GLY A 695 2.41 -10.62 -23.97
C GLY A 695 3.17 -10.84 -22.67
N THR A 696 2.49 -11.04 -21.52
CA THR A 696 3.14 -11.29 -20.22
C THR A 696 3.04 -12.74 -19.74
N VAL A 697 2.42 -13.61 -20.53
CA VAL A 697 2.43 -15.07 -20.27
C VAL A 697 3.89 -15.55 -20.19
N PRO A 698 4.26 -16.40 -19.22
CA PRO A 698 5.59 -16.96 -19.14
C PRO A 698 6.01 -17.60 -20.46
N LYS A 699 7.19 -17.21 -20.96
CA LYS A 699 7.73 -17.75 -22.24
C LYS A 699 8.36 -19.12 -22.06
N GLU A 700 8.95 -19.36 -20.89
CA GLU A 700 9.61 -20.60 -20.57
C GLU A 700 8.57 -21.67 -20.31
N GLU A 701 8.54 -22.70 -21.16
CA GLU A 701 7.72 -23.89 -20.99
C GLU A 701 8.45 -24.92 -20.15
N THR A 702 7.75 -25.56 -19.24
CA THR A 702 8.36 -26.60 -18.41
C THR A 702 8.72 -27.84 -19.24
N LYS A 703 9.91 -28.34 -19.03
CA LYS A 703 10.38 -29.63 -19.57
C LYS A 703 10.43 -30.73 -18.51
N GLN A 704 10.19 -30.41 -17.25
CA GLN A 704 10.32 -31.33 -16.12
C GLN A 704 9.36 -32.54 -16.21
N PHE A 705 8.25 -32.40 -16.98
CA PHE A 705 7.30 -33.49 -17.22
C PHE A 705 7.55 -34.25 -18.53
N ASN A 706 8.60 -33.92 -19.29
CA ASN A 706 8.98 -34.66 -20.47
C ASN A 706 9.49 -36.01 -20.06
N THR A 707 9.32 -37.05 -20.96
CA THR A 707 9.88 -38.36 -20.75
C THR A 707 11.39 -38.27 -20.50
N LEU A 708 11.84 -38.84 -19.39
CA LEU A 708 13.24 -38.79 -19.03
C LEU A 708 14.06 -39.65 -20.00
N PRO A 709 15.27 -39.21 -20.37
CA PRO A 709 16.17 -40.06 -21.18
C PRO A 709 16.57 -41.32 -20.42
N ASN A 710 16.77 -42.40 -21.17
CA ASN A 710 17.35 -43.60 -20.62
C ASN A 710 18.82 -43.40 -20.24
N VAL A 711 19.30 -44.20 -19.32
CA VAL A 711 20.72 -44.36 -19.07
C VAL A 711 21.38 -44.94 -20.32
N THR A 712 22.65 -44.67 -20.53
CA THR A 712 23.44 -45.22 -21.63
C THR A 712 24.55 -46.16 -21.10
N ASN A 713 25.14 -46.96 -21.98
CA ASN A 713 26.23 -47.88 -21.65
C ASN A 713 25.91 -48.81 -20.46
N LEU A 714 24.66 -49.27 -20.39
CA LEU A 714 24.28 -50.28 -19.37
C LEU A 714 25.04 -51.56 -19.59
N LYS A 715 25.83 -51.97 -18.61
CA LYS A 715 26.66 -53.18 -18.61
C LYS A 715 26.39 -54.01 -17.36
N SER A 716 26.68 -55.26 -17.43
CA SER A 716 26.64 -56.18 -16.30
C SER A 716 27.94 -57.00 -16.17
N SER A 717 28.34 -57.30 -14.95
CA SER A 717 29.32 -58.29 -14.61
C SER A 717 28.74 -59.24 -13.57
N VAL A 718 29.08 -60.53 -13.66
CA VAL A 718 28.54 -61.56 -12.76
C VAL A 718 29.70 -62.14 -11.99
N ASP A 719 29.53 -62.27 -10.67
CA ASP A 719 30.42 -62.98 -9.79
C ASP A 719 29.56 -63.85 -8.84
N GLY A 720 29.53 -65.21 -9.18
CA GLY A 720 28.60 -66.09 -8.52
C GLY A 720 27.13 -65.68 -8.66
N LYS A 721 26.46 -65.44 -7.52
CA LYS A 721 25.09 -64.90 -7.48
C LYS A 721 25.02 -63.39 -7.56
N ASN A 722 26.13 -62.66 -7.48
CA ASN A 722 26.17 -61.26 -7.49
C ASN A 722 26.24 -60.74 -8.91
N VAL A 723 25.24 -59.94 -9.28
CA VAL A 723 25.19 -59.16 -10.54
C VAL A 723 25.51 -57.75 -10.26
N THR A 724 26.58 -57.20 -10.79
CA THR A 724 26.90 -55.79 -10.75
C THR A 724 26.49 -55.19 -12.07
N LEU A 725 25.57 -54.20 -11.96
CA LEU A 725 25.16 -53.36 -13.07
C LEU A 725 25.89 -52.04 -12.99
N SER A 726 26.30 -51.47 -14.13
CA SER A 726 26.89 -50.19 -14.27
C SER A 726 26.37 -49.47 -15.52
N TRP A 727 26.22 -48.16 -15.46
CA TRP A 727 25.69 -47.35 -16.57
C TRP A 727 26.26 -45.94 -16.56
N THR A 728 26.08 -45.21 -17.66
CA THR A 728 26.31 -43.80 -17.75
C THR A 728 24.99 -43.10 -17.49
N GLY A 729 24.93 -42.25 -16.42
CA GLY A 729 23.79 -41.45 -16.07
C GLY A 729 23.60 -40.23 -16.99
N LEU A 730 22.62 -39.40 -16.70
CA LEU A 730 22.38 -38.15 -17.44
C LEU A 730 23.52 -37.16 -17.18
N SER A 731 23.99 -36.47 -18.23
CA SER A 731 24.95 -35.37 -18.08
C SER A 731 24.36 -34.19 -17.33
N ALA A 732 25.22 -33.34 -16.71
CA ALA A 732 24.81 -32.11 -16.05
C ALA A 732 24.00 -31.18 -16.97
N ASP A 733 24.43 -31.05 -18.24
CA ASP A 733 23.70 -30.25 -19.23
C ASP A 733 22.30 -30.77 -19.50
N LYS A 734 22.15 -32.12 -19.56
CA LYS A 734 20.84 -32.76 -19.78
C LYS A 734 19.92 -32.60 -18.58
N ILE A 735 20.45 -32.64 -17.36
CA ILE A 735 19.71 -32.39 -16.12
C ILE A 735 19.25 -30.94 -16.10
N LEU A 736 20.12 -30.00 -16.45
CA LEU A 736 19.79 -28.57 -16.54
C LEU A 736 18.73 -28.31 -17.63
N GLU A 737 18.81 -29.00 -18.79
CA GLU A 737 17.80 -28.85 -19.87
C GLU A 737 16.40 -29.25 -19.41
N LEU A 738 16.26 -30.20 -18.49
CA LEU A 738 14.96 -30.63 -17.95
C LEU A 738 14.29 -29.54 -17.10
N ASN A 739 15.03 -28.56 -16.62
CA ASN A 739 14.60 -27.40 -15.82
C ASN A 739 13.64 -27.76 -14.67
N ALA A 740 13.79 -28.90 -14.03
CA ALA A 740 12.98 -29.33 -12.91
C ALA A 740 13.21 -28.40 -11.69
N ASP A 741 12.14 -28.08 -10.96
CA ASP A 741 12.22 -27.33 -9.73
C ASP A 741 12.60 -28.25 -8.53
N GLU A 742 12.85 -27.62 -7.37
CA GLU A 742 13.28 -28.32 -6.15
C GLU A 742 12.27 -29.39 -5.65
N SER A 743 10.99 -29.27 -6.05
CA SER A 743 9.94 -30.23 -5.65
C SER A 743 10.11 -31.60 -6.26
N PHE A 744 10.87 -31.71 -7.37
CA PHE A 744 11.17 -32.96 -8.03
C PHE A 744 12.35 -33.71 -7.38
N GLY A 745 13.22 -33.02 -6.67
CA GLY A 745 14.48 -33.59 -6.16
C GLY A 745 15.49 -33.85 -7.27
N GLY A 746 16.57 -34.58 -6.92
CA GLY A 746 17.60 -34.99 -7.87
C GLY A 746 17.16 -36.15 -8.77
N ILE A 747 17.99 -36.43 -9.80
CA ILE A 747 17.82 -37.62 -10.62
C ILE A 747 18.24 -38.85 -9.82
N LYS A 748 17.44 -39.91 -9.91
CA LYS A 748 17.70 -41.23 -9.38
C LYS A 748 17.48 -42.30 -10.45
N TYR A 749 17.97 -43.51 -10.17
CA TYR A 749 17.83 -44.68 -11.02
C TYR A 749 17.10 -45.77 -10.24
N ASP A 750 15.93 -46.17 -10.76
CA ASP A 750 15.16 -47.27 -10.21
C ASP A 750 15.51 -48.52 -11.02
N VAL A 751 16.14 -49.50 -10.36
CA VAL A 751 16.54 -50.77 -10.94
C VAL A 751 15.48 -51.80 -10.65
N TYR A 752 14.94 -52.35 -11.69
CA TYR A 752 13.95 -53.45 -11.66
C TYR A 752 14.56 -54.75 -12.21
N VAL A 753 14.03 -55.87 -11.78
CA VAL A 753 14.37 -57.17 -12.31
C VAL A 753 13.11 -57.98 -12.61
N LYS A 754 13.14 -58.79 -13.64
CA LYS A 754 12.14 -59.83 -13.92
C LYS A 754 12.82 -61.10 -14.40
N ASP A 755 12.14 -62.23 -14.21
CA ASP A 755 12.61 -63.56 -14.72
C ASP A 755 12.04 -63.82 -16.12
N GLY A 756 12.91 -63.90 -17.09
CA GLY A 756 12.57 -64.14 -18.49
C GLY A 756 11.74 -63.01 -19.13
N ALA A 757 11.30 -63.19 -20.36
CA ALA A 757 10.58 -62.25 -21.15
C ALA A 757 9.18 -61.89 -20.55
N ASN A 758 8.52 -62.92 -20.00
CA ASN A 758 7.13 -62.82 -19.50
C ASN A 758 7.02 -62.56 -17.98
N GLY A 759 8.12 -62.46 -17.25
CA GLY A 759 8.14 -62.19 -15.82
C GLY A 759 7.67 -60.81 -15.47
N THR A 760 7.12 -60.66 -14.27
CA THR A 760 6.70 -59.35 -13.73
C THR A 760 7.91 -58.59 -13.19
N GLU A 761 8.07 -57.33 -13.61
CA GLU A 761 9.13 -56.46 -13.08
C GLU A 761 8.91 -56.13 -11.60
N LYS A 762 9.94 -56.36 -10.80
CA LYS A 762 9.97 -55.99 -9.37
C LYS A 762 11.09 -55.01 -9.13
N LEU A 763 10.81 -53.93 -8.35
CA LEU A 763 11.83 -52.96 -7.94
C LEU A 763 12.84 -53.65 -7.01
N VAL A 764 14.11 -53.57 -7.38
CA VAL A 764 15.22 -54.07 -6.57
C VAL A 764 15.76 -52.95 -5.67
N LYS A 765 16.05 -51.75 -6.26
CA LYS A 765 16.61 -50.64 -5.53
C LYS A 765 16.43 -49.33 -6.31
N SER A 766 16.29 -48.26 -5.56
CA SER A 766 16.41 -46.88 -6.07
C SER A 766 17.74 -46.28 -5.60
N THR A 767 18.56 -45.71 -6.49
CA THR A 767 19.91 -45.22 -6.18
C THR A 767 20.22 -43.93 -6.96
N ALA A 768 21.06 -43.08 -6.40
CA ALA A 768 21.67 -41.98 -7.13
C ALA A 768 22.99 -42.37 -7.81
N SER A 769 23.56 -43.53 -7.43
CA SER A 769 24.80 -44.05 -8.01
C SER A 769 24.55 -44.64 -9.39
N THR A 770 25.57 -44.60 -10.23
CA THR A 770 25.58 -45.19 -11.58
C THR A 770 26.06 -46.64 -11.61
N SER A 771 26.12 -47.31 -10.47
CA SER A 771 26.44 -48.72 -10.33
C SER A 771 25.74 -49.31 -9.10
N ILE A 772 25.41 -50.59 -9.17
CA ILE A 772 24.78 -51.35 -8.10
C ILE A 772 25.13 -52.81 -8.21
N THR A 773 25.43 -53.47 -7.07
CA THR A 773 25.56 -54.94 -6.98
C THR A 773 24.30 -55.52 -6.34
N ILE A 774 23.74 -56.54 -6.91
CA ILE A 774 22.50 -57.21 -6.54
C ILE A 774 22.77 -58.73 -6.43
N THR A 775 22.39 -59.35 -5.32
CA THR A 775 22.38 -60.77 -5.20
C THR A 775 21.17 -61.31 -5.97
N ASN A 776 21.43 -62.07 -7.03
CA ASN A 776 20.40 -62.58 -7.92
C ASN A 776 19.99 -64.02 -7.53
N ASN A 777 18.68 -64.27 -7.55
CA ASN A 777 18.08 -65.60 -7.31
C ASN A 777 17.17 -66.06 -8.47
N LEU A 778 17.30 -65.44 -9.66
CA LEU A 778 16.50 -65.70 -10.84
C LEU A 778 17.38 -66.39 -11.87
N ASP A 779 16.80 -67.32 -12.66
CA ASP A 779 17.51 -68.08 -13.64
C ASP A 779 17.81 -67.29 -14.93
N ASN A 780 16.83 -66.48 -15.35
CA ASN A 780 16.92 -65.66 -16.58
C ASN A 780 16.67 -64.17 -16.30
N PRO A 781 17.47 -63.53 -15.45
CA PRO A 781 17.18 -62.17 -15.02
C PRO A 781 17.35 -61.20 -16.18
N ILE A 782 16.32 -60.35 -16.33
CA ILE A 782 16.35 -59.19 -17.18
C ILE A 782 16.21 -57.93 -16.25
N TYR A 783 17.26 -57.15 -16.20
CA TYR A 783 17.29 -55.92 -15.44
C TYR A 783 16.87 -54.77 -16.32
N THR A 784 16.06 -53.85 -15.74
CA THR A 784 15.66 -52.60 -16.36
C THR A 784 16.05 -51.46 -15.45
N VAL A 785 16.81 -50.48 -15.98
CA VAL A 785 17.19 -49.28 -15.25
C VAL A 785 16.39 -48.12 -15.79
N TYR A 786 15.51 -47.59 -14.96
CA TYR A 786 14.71 -46.37 -15.24
C TYR A 786 15.38 -45.17 -14.65
N THR A 787 15.51 -44.09 -15.42
CA THR A 787 15.80 -42.77 -14.89
C THR A 787 14.51 -42.21 -14.30
N THR A 788 14.54 -41.63 -13.10
CA THR A 788 13.38 -41.06 -12.39
C THR A 788 13.82 -39.87 -11.57
N TYR A 789 12.87 -39.06 -11.04
CA TYR A 789 13.16 -38.06 -10.03
C TYR A 789 13.07 -38.66 -8.62
N GLU A 790 13.79 -38.03 -7.68
CA GLU A 790 13.82 -38.49 -6.29
C GLU A 790 12.44 -38.39 -5.63
N LYS A 791 11.80 -37.21 -5.74
CA LYS A 791 10.55 -36.86 -5.06
C LYS A 791 9.31 -37.03 -5.95
N TYR A 792 9.46 -37.05 -7.28
CA TYR A 792 8.35 -37.19 -8.23
C TYR A 792 8.52 -38.42 -9.11
N LYS A 793 7.71 -39.45 -8.81
CA LYS A 793 7.76 -40.74 -9.51
C LYS A 793 6.83 -40.87 -10.72
N GLY A 794 6.00 -39.82 -10.96
CA GLY A 794 5.03 -39.82 -12.06
C GLY A 794 5.66 -39.80 -13.46
N ASN A 795 6.93 -39.44 -13.56
CA ASN A 795 7.65 -39.35 -14.83
C ASN A 795 8.95 -40.19 -14.77
N LYS A 796 9.09 -41.13 -15.67
CA LYS A 796 10.27 -41.99 -15.78
C LYS A 796 10.65 -42.21 -17.22
N SER A 797 11.89 -42.70 -17.46
CA SER A 797 12.35 -43.09 -18.79
C SER A 797 11.65 -44.36 -19.26
N SER A 798 11.82 -44.71 -20.54
CA SER A 798 11.32 -46.00 -21.09
C SER A 798 12.06 -47.22 -20.54
N GLY A 799 13.18 -46.98 -19.87
CA GLY A 799 14.02 -48.05 -19.26
C GLY A 799 15.05 -48.66 -20.19
N ALA A 800 16.31 -48.65 -19.78
CA ALA A 800 17.36 -49.39 -20.43
C ALA A 800 17.39 -50.83 -19.89
N LYS A 801 17.43 -51.81 -20.79
CA LYS A 801 17.33 -53.24 -20.43
C LYS A 801 18.60 -53.97 -20.73
N ILE A 802 18.94 -54.91 -19.87
CA ILE A 802 20.03 -55.88 -20.07
C ILE A 802 19.60 -57.28 -19.58
N LYS A 803 19.76 -58.27 -20.45
CA LYS A 803 19.63 -59.68 -20.06
C LYS A 803 20.97 -60.13 -19.51
N VAL A 804 20.95 -60.77 -18.37
CA VAL A 804 22.16 -61.29 -17.73
C VAL A 804 22.11 -62.81 -17.77
N THR A 805 23.17 -63.40 -18.24
CA THR A 805 23.32 -64.86 -18.21
C THR A 805 24.08 -65.19 -16.95
N ILE A 806 23.50 -66.00 -16.11
CA ILE A 806 24.17 -66.54 -14.95
C ILE A 806 24.88 -67.80 -15.41
N VAL A 807 26.19 -67.77 -15.34
CA VAL A 807 26.99 -68.99 -15.57
C VAL A 807 27.14 -69.69 -14.24
N SER A 808 26.49 -70.81 -14.08
CA SER A 808 26.64 -71.68 -12.90
C SER A 808 28.06 -72.23 -12.79
N SER A 809 28.68 -72.09 -11.64
CA SER A 809 29.89 -72.91 -11.35
C SER A 809 29.44 -74.19 -10.67
N PHE A 810 29.83 -75.30 -11.32
CA PHE A 810 29.56 -76.59 -10.79
C PHE A 810 30.93 -77.28 -10.55
N ASP A 811 31.43 -77.20 -9.33
CA ASP A 811 32.74 -77.67 -8.98
C ASP A 811 32.66 -78.93 -8.09
N ILE A 812 33.46 -79.93 -8.40
CA ILE A 812 33.45 -81.19 -7.70
C ILE A 812 34.87 -81.51 -7.28
N THR A 813 35.07 -81.89 -6.03
CA THR A 813 36.33 -82.35 -5.50
C THR A 813 36.14 -83.72 -4.86
N ILE A 814 37.12 -84.51 -4.99
CA ILE A 814 37.16 -85.86 -4.38
C ILE A 814 38.54 -86.10 -3.77
N SER A 815 38.58 -86.66 -2.59
CA SER A 815 39.86 -87.02 -1.96
C SER A 815 40.26 -88.48 -2.35
N PRO A 816 41.55 -88.72 -2.54
CA PRO A 816 42.04 -90.07 -2.75
C PRO A 816 41.79 -90.95 -1.51
N GLU A 817 41.70 -92.26 -1.65
CA GLU A 817 41.46 -93.22 -0.59
C GLU A 817 42.57 -94.26 -0.62
N THR A 818 43.04 -94.67 0.57
CA THR A 818 44.02 -95.75 0.73
C THR A 818 43.41 -96.90 1.54
N ILE A 819 43.44 -98.06 1.05
CA ILE A 819 42.92 -99.28 1.72
C ILE A 819 44.00 -100.37 1.79
N ASN A 820 43.87 -101.32 2.70
CA ASN A 820 44.73 -102.48 2.76
C ASN A 820 44.21 -103.65 1.91
N VAL A 821 45.10 -104.58 1.51
CA VAL A 821 44.67 -105.75 0.75
C VAL A 821 43.51 -106.46 1.51
N GLY A 822 42.41 -106.72 0.81
CA GLY A 822 41.21 -107.37 1.31
C GLY A 822 40.18 -106.42 1.97
N GLU A 823 40.46 -105.12 2.09
CA GLU A 823 39.49 -104.16 2.60
C GLU A 823 38.54 -103.74 1.45
N ASN A 824 37.28 -103.47 1.82
CA ASN A 824 36.29 -102.92 0.88
C ASN A 824 36.40 -101.38 0.75
N LEU A 825 36.18 -100.90 -0.43
CA LEU A 825 36.00 -99.43 -0.66
C LEU A 825 34.92 -98.86 0.22
N SER A 826 35.13 -97.67 0.63
CA SER A 826 34.10 -96.92 1.29
C SER A 826 32.82 -96.85 0.46
N THR A 827 31.69 -97.10 1.11
CA THR A 827 30.35 -97.03 0.44
C THR A 827 29.92 -95.60 0.21
N THR A 828 30.58 -94.65 0.84
CA THR A 828 30.28 -93.20 0.69
C THR A 828 31.56 -92.53 0.22
N PRO A 829 31.66 -92.16 -1.09
CA PRO A 829 32.90 -91.56 -1.59
C PRO A 829 33.04 -90.11 -0.96
N PRO A 830 34.27 -89.70 -0.63
CA PRO A 830 34.56 -88.34 -0.02
C PRO A 830 34.48 -87.27 -1.12
N ILE A 831 33.30 -87.10 -1.69
CA ILE A 831 33.01 -86.12 -2.74
C ILE A 831 32.38 -84.82 -2.06
N ILE A 832 32.89 -83.64 -2.40
CA ILE A 832 32.29 -82.37 -2.10
C ILE A 832 31.85 -81.76 -3.42
N VAL A 833 30.58 -81.38 -3.46
CA VAL A 833 29.95 -80.77 -4.63
C VAL A 833 29.60 -79.34 -4.30
N LEU A 834 30.18 -78.36 -5.01
CA LEU A 834 29.88 -76.98 -4.87
C LEU A 834 29.12 -76.45 -6.12
N TYR A 835 27.93 -76.03 -5.97
CA TYR A 835 27.17 -75.36 -7.03
C TYR A 835 27.00 -73.86 -6.69
N ASN A 836 27.60 -72.99 -7.49
CA ASN A 836 27.68 -71.53 -7.17
C ASN A 836 28.25 -71.27 -5.77
N SER A 837 29.33 -71.97 -5.41
CA SER A 837 30.02 -71.91 -4.11
C SER A 837 29.17 -72.32 -2.88
N VAL A 838 28.04 -72.94 -3.08
CA VAL A 838 27.21 -73.56 -2.02
C VAL A 838 27.44 -75.07 -2.03
N ASP A 839 27.68 -75.68 -0.86
CA ASP A 839 27.78 -77.08 -0.71
C ASP A 839 26.42 -77.72 -0.90
N VAL A 840 26.29 -78.46 -2.00
CA VAL A 840 25.08 -79.18 -2.41
C VAL A 840 25.31 -80.69 -2.43
N THR A 841 26.36 -81.20 -1.75
CA THR A 841 26.76 -82.59 -1.74
C THR A 841 25.63 -83.52 -1.36
N SER A 842 24.85 -83.16 -0.31
CA SER A 842 23.72 -83.93 0.20
C SER A 842 22.52 -83.99 -0.76
N GLU A 843 22.44 -83.05 -1.68
CA GLU A 843 21.35 -82.93 -2.64
C GLU A 843 21.72 -83.42 -4.02
N SER A 844 23.02 -83.78 -4.22
CA SER A 844 23.55 -84.25 -5.48
C SER A 844 23.39 -85.77 -5.64
N THR A 845 23.08 -86.20 -6.86
CA THR A 845 23.09 -87.62 -7.19
C THR A 845 24.53 -88.02 -7.59
N ILE A 846 25.11 -88.93 -6.86
CA ILE A 846 26.41 -89.43 -7.10
C ILE A 846 26.30 -90.92 -7.54
N GLU A 847 26.70 -91.23 -8.76
CA GLU A 847 26.66 -92.58 -9.37
C GLU A 847 28.07 -93.02 -9.67
N LYS A 848 28.41 -94.33 -9.30
CA LYS A 848 29.63 -94.94 -9.70
C LYS A 848 29.52 -95.43 -11.15
N VAL A 849 30.36 -94.86 -12.02
CA VAL A 849 30.31 -95.13 -13.48
C VAL A 849 31.22 -96.35 -13.84
N SER A 850 32.44 -96.35 -13.31
CA SER A 850 33.39 -97.46 -13.53
C SER A 850 34.38 -97.61 -12.36
N SER A 851 34.97 -98.75 -12.23
CA SER A 851 36.03 -99.02 -11.24
C SER A 851 37.04 -100.00 -11.79
N THR A 852 38.30 -99.74 -11.65
CA THR A 852 39.39 -100.63 -11.97
C THR A 852 39.96 -101.30 -10.72
N VAL A 853 39.38 -101.02 -9.55
CA VAL A 853 39.92 -101.44 -8.25
C VAL A 853 39.87 -102.95 -8.10
N ASP A 854 41.02 -103.51 -7.88
CA ASP A 854 41.17 -104.91 -7.41
C ASP A 854 41.71 -104.82 -5.96
N THR A 855 40.87 -105.13 -5.02
CA THR A 855 41.20 -105.04 -3.59
C THR A 855 42.14 -106.10 -3.08
N ASN A 856 42.43 -107.12 -3.93
CA ASN A 856 43.31 -108.24 -3.54
C ASN A 856 44.76 -108.11 -4.06
N THR A 857 45.02 -107.07 -4.88
CA THR A 857 46.32 -106.84 -5.47
C THR A 857 46.86 -105.46 -5.07
N PRO A 858 48.07 -105.29 -4.45
CA PRO A 858 48.61 -103.99 -4.22
C PRO A 858 48.82 -103.17 -5.51
N GLY A 859 48.39 -101.89 -5.48
CA GLY A 859 48.51 -101.05 -6.68
C GLY A 859 47.66 -99.81 -6.57
N THR A 860 47.74 -98.97 -7.63
CA THR A 860 46.97 -97.76 -7.73
C THR A 860 45.85 -97.91 -8.78
N TYR A 861 44.63 -97.65 -8.35
CA TYR A 861 43.42 -97.91 -9.14
C TYR A 861 42.57 -96.67 -9.22
N GLU A 862 41.58 -96.61 -10.11
CA GLU A 862 40.69 -95.49 -10.32
C GLU A 862 39.23 -95.91 -10.17
N VAL A 863 38.42 -95.02 -9.53
CA VAL A 863 36.96 -95.07 -9.52
C VAL A 863 36.43 -93.83 -10.10
N VAL A 864 35.57 -93.90 -11.12
CA VAL A 864 34.98 -92.80 -11.78
C VAL A 864 33.56 -92.63 -11.28
N TYR A 865 33.26 -91.45 -10.75
CA TYR A 865 31.93 -91.08 -10.35
C TYR A 865 31.35 -90.10 -11.28
N LYS A 866 30.05 -90.13 -11.58
CA LYS A 866 29.22 -89.13 -12.20
C LYS A 866 28.44 -88.51 -11.12
N VAL A 867 28.58 -87.17 -11.02
CA VAL A 867 27.85 -86.34 -10.08
C VAL A 867 26.87 -85.48 -10.87
N THR A 868 25.60 -85.44 -10.46
CA THR A 868 24.52 -84.73 -11.09
C THR A 868 23.81 -83.92 -10.06
N TYR A 869 23.67 -82.57 -10.35
CA TYR A 869 22.90 -81.58 -9.55
C TYR A 869 22.28 -80.61 -10.50
N ASN A 870 21.03 -80.23 -10.24
CA ASN A 870 20.25 -79.23 -11.00
C ASN A 870 20.33 -79.37 -12.54
N GLY A 871 20.32 -80.61 -13.01
CA GLY A 871 20.37 -80.98 -14.45
C GLY A 871 21.77 -80.90 -15.10
N GLU A 872 22.78 -80.48 -14.38
CA GLU A 872 24.18 -80.53 -14.82
C GLU A 872 24.82 -81.77 -14.30
N SER A 873 25.76 -82.37 -15.11
CA SER A 873 26.51 -83.53 -14.71
C SER A 873 27.99 -83.38 -15.06
N LYS A 874 28.85 -83.77 -14.14
CA LYS A 874 30.31 -83.87 -14.35
C LYS A 874 30.81 -85.23 -13.83
N THR A 875 31.87 -85.72 -14.40
CA THR A 875 32.57 -86.93 -13.90
C THR A 875 33.83 -86.50 -13.15
N ILE A 876 34.11 -87.21 -12.08
CA ILE A 876 35.35 -87.08 -11.30
C ILE A 876 35.93 -88.41 -11.00
N THR A 877 37.24 -88.48 -11.05
CA THR A 877 38.00 -89.73 -10.81
C THR A 877 38.64 -89.72 -9.41
N GLN A 878 38.39 -90.74 -8.64
CA GLN A 878 39.03 -90.97 -7.36
C GLN A 878 40.20 -91.94 -7.56
N THR A 879 41.34 -91.57 -7.00
CA THR A 879 42.51 -92.48 -6.95
C THR A 879 42.40 -93.32 -5.68
N ILE A 880 42.49 -94.70 -5.86
CA ILE A 880 42.47 -95.60 -4.74
C ILE A 880 43.87 -96.34 -4.74
N THR A 881 44.48 -96.27 -3.54
CA THR A 881 45.73 -96.99 -3.35
C THR A 881 45.48 -98.19 -2.45
N VAL A 882 45.76 -99.39 -2.97
CA VAL A 882 45.72 -100.67 -2.20
C VAL A 882 47.17 -101.04 -1.78
N ASN A 883 47.44 -101.00 -0.47
CA ASN A 883 48.77 -101.25 0.10
C ASN A 883 48.96 -102.73 0.42
#